data_d5b37c8da0e022f9b522d63bc4283eae
#
_entry.id   d5b37c8da0e022f9b522d63bc4283eae
#
_cell.length_a   1.000
_cell.length_b   1.000
_cell.length_c   1.000
_cell.angle_alpha   90.00
_cell.angle_beta   90.00
_cell.angle_gamma   90.00
#
_symmetry.space_group_name_H-M   'P 1'
#
loop_
_entity.id
_entity.type
_entity.pdbx_description
1 polymer ?
#
loop_
_entity_poly.entity_id
_entity_poly.type
_entity_poly.pdbx_seq_one_letter_code
_entity_poly.pdbx_strand_id
1 'polypeptide(L)'
;MRQTILTLLLALVGLFPAKAELEPADWVNPFVGTTNFGTCNPGAVCPSGMMSVVPFNVMGSDLNRYDKDSRWWSTPYDNTNSYFTGYSHVNLSGVGCPDLGSLLLMPTLGDTLCVDFHHYGSTYSQEHASPGYYSNHLTKYGITTEVTATPRTSMARFTFPKGKAHILLNLGEGLTNESGATMRRTAPNEVEGSKLLGTFCYDATQAVFPIYFVMRVEKVPAASGYWKFQRPKKGVEAQWDPDDNKYKIYTRYSRELSGDDIGAWFTFDAAEGEQVEVRMGVSFVSIANARENLEKEQGTRHFNELHAEARQRWNADLSRIRVEGGTEEQRRVFYTGLYHLLIHPNLLQDVNGQYPAMESEQVMTTQGNRYTVFSLWDTYRNVHQLLTLVYPERQRDMLQTMIGIYKEHGWLPKWELYGRETFTMEGDPSIPVIVDSWMKGMRDFDVNLAYEAMRKGATTPGHENLLRPDNDDYMTRGYVPLTGEFDNSVSHALEYYIADHALSRMAEALGHKDDAKLFRRRSMGYKHYYSPEYGTFRPILPNGKFLSPFNPELGANFEPNPGFHEGSAWNYTFYVPHDIPGLARLMGGRQKFVNKLQHVFDAGLYDPANEPDIAYPYLFSYFKGEEWRTQKLTRELLAKHYTTQPNGIPGNEDTGTMSAWAIFSMMGFYPNCPGDPTYILTAPVFDRVTIDLQPDFYKQRQLVIEAPGATESKAYIKRALIGEKEQRSFIINHSDLVNAGRLTFEFAQ
;
A
#
# COMPACT_ATOMS: atom_id res chain seq x y z
N MET A 1 -54.59 67.80 -13.60
CA MET A 1 -54.54 66.32 -13.64
C MET A 1 -53.21 65.91 -14.28
N ARG A 2 -52.23 65.60 -13.47
CA ARG A 2 -50.93 65.01 -13.89
C ARG A 2 -50.88 63.64 -13.35
N GLN A 3 -50.91 62.62 -14.21
CA GLN A 3 -50.68 61.24 -13.85
C GLN A 3 -49.18 60.98 -13.75
N THR A 4 -48.75 60.55 -12.58
CA THR A 4 -47.37 60.14 -12.32
C THR A 4 -47.30 58.61 -12.53
N ILE A 5 -46.57 58.18 -13.55
CA ILE A 5 -46.29 56.80 -13.84
C ILE A 5 -45.08 56.39 -12.99
N LEU A 6 -45.30 55.49 -12.04
CA LEU A 6 -44.25 54.86 -11.20
C LEU A 6 -43.73 53.64 -11.93
N THR A 7 -42.48 53.66 -12.44
CA THR A 7 -41.82 52.54 -13.09
C THR A 7 -41.13 51.68 -12.02
N LEU A 8 -41.65 50.49 -11.78
CA LEU A 8 -41.00 49.46 -10.92
C LEU A 8 -39.88 48.78 -11.71
N LEU A 9 -38.63 49.05 -11.39
CA LEU A 9 -37.49 48.24 -11.82
C LEU A 9 -37.41 46.97 -10.93
N LEU A 10 -37.82 45.83 -11.45
CA LEU A 10 -37.49 44.52 -10.88
C LEU A 10 -36.01 44.20 -11.17
N ALA A 11 -35.16 44.31 -10.18
CA ALA A 11 -33.80 43.76 -10.24
C ALA A 11 -33.87 42.23 -10.17
N LEU A 12 -33.73 41.54 -11.31
CA LEU A 12 -33.44 40.12 -11.35
C LEU A 12 -32.00 39.91 -10.82
N VAL A 13 -31.85 39.62 -9.54
CA VAL A 13 -30.63 39.06 -9.02
C VAL A 13 -30.61 37.61 -9.50
N GLY A 14 -29.84 37.32 -10.53
CA GLY A 14 -29.57 35.97 -10.99
C GLY A 14 -28.87 35.22 -9.85
N LEU A 15 -29.60 34.35 -9.20
CA LEU A 15 -29.04 33.30 -8.36
C LEU A 15 -28.28 32.33 -9.28
N PHE A 16 -26.99 32.61 -9.52
CA PHE A 16 -26.09 31.55 -9.98
C PHE A 16 -26.05 30.52 -8.84
N PRO A 17 -26.34 29.25 -9.12
CA PRO A 17 -26.12 28.20 -8.09
C PRO A 17 -24.65 28.27 -7.70
N ALA A 18 -24.38 28.49 -6.43
CA ALA A 18 -23.04 28.40 -5.90
C ALA A 18 -22.53 27.03 -6.33
N LYS A 19 -21.40 26.99 -7.04
CA LYS A 19 -20.74 25.72 -7.41
C LYS A 19 -20.49 25.02 -6.09
N ALA A 20 -21.06 23.82 -5.90
CA ALA A 20 -20.84 23.05 -4.68
C ALA A 20 -19.32 22.89 -4.49
N GLU A 21 -18.84 23.20 -3.31
CA GLU A 21 -17.43 23.02 -2.98
C GLU A 21 -17.11 21.52 -3.10
N LEU A 22 -16.03 21.17 -3.81
CA LEU A 22 -15.63 19.80 -4.02
C LEU A 22 -15.19 19.20 -2.68
N GLU A 23 -15.72 18.03 -2.35
CA GLU A 23 -15.26 17.25 -1.20
C GLU A 23 -13.90 16.59 -1.50
N PRO A 24 -13.10 16.24 -0.49
CA PRO A 24 -11.79 15.58 -0.69
C PRO A 24 -11.82 14.37 -1.60
N ALA A 25 -12.86 13.54 -1.54
CA ALA A 25 -13.02 12.37 -2.41
C ALA A 25 -13.21 12.72 -3.90
N ASP A 26 -13.67 13.94 -4.22
CA ASP A 26 -13.82 14.39 -5.62
C ASP A 26 -12.47 14.72 -6.29
N TRP A 27 -11.43 14.94 -5.49
CA TRP A 27 -10.07 15.16 -5.97
C TRP A 27 -9.33 13.86 -6.27
N VAL A 28 -9.76 12.73 -5.73
CA VAL A 28 -9.09 11.43 -5.91
C VAL A 28 -9.30 10.90 -7.32
N ASN A 29 -8.22 10.45 -7.93
CA ASN A 29 -8.25 9.71 -9.19
C ASN A 29 -7.69 8.28 -8.97
N PRO A 30 -8.54 7.25 -8.74
CA PRO A 30 -8.08 5.88 -8.50
C PRO A 30 -7.33 5.23 -9.68
N PHE A 31 -7.31 5.86 -10.85
CA PHE A 31 -6.55 5.35 -12.00
C PHE A 31 -5.06 5.71 -11.97
N VAL A 32 -4.61 6.57 -11.07
CA VAL A 32 -3.18 6.86 -10.91
C VAL A 32 -2.45 5.63 -10.39
N GLY A 33 -1.31 5.28 -10.98
CA GLY A 33 -0.53 4.10 -10.62
C GLY A 33 -1.07 2.76 -11.15
N THR A 34 -2.10 2.77 -12.01
CA THR A 34 -2.78 1.56 -12.49
C THR A 34 -2.13 0.90 -13.71
N THR A 35 -0.88 1.19 -13.99
CA THR A 35 -0.04 0.32 -14.83
C THR A 35 0.54 -0.79 -13.97
N ASN A 36 0.95 -1.90 -14.57
CA ASN A 36 1.59 -2.98 -13.79
C ASN A 36 2.93 -2.55 -13.16
N PHE A 37 3.47 -1.42 -13.56
CA PHE A 37 4.63 -0.80 -12.96
C PHE A 37 4.29 -0.10 -11.63
N GLY A 38 3.19 0.66 -11.57
CA GLY A 38 2.70 1.30 -10.35
C GLY A 38 1.97 0.35 -9.41
N THR A 39 1.47 -0.76 -9.92
CA THR A 39 0.79 -1.85 -9.21
C THR A 39 -0.46 -1.46 -8.42
N CYS A 40 -1.01 -0.26 -8.65
CA CYS A 40 -2.28 0.16 -8.09
C CYS A 40 -3.47 -0.40 -8.89
N ASN A 41 -4.65 -0.34 -8.30
CA ASN A 41 -5.89 -0.71 -8.97
C ASN A 41 -7.03 0.28 -8.67
N PRO A 42 -8.01 0.46 -9.58
CA PRO A 42 -9.10 1.42 -9.42
C PRO A 42 -10.30 0.86 -8.69
N GLY A 43 -10.17 -0.26 -8.00
CA GLY A 43 -11.29 -1.00 -7.41
C GLY A 43 -11.99 -0.26 -6.27
N ALA A 44 -13.18 -0.75 -5.93
CA ALA A 44 -13.92 -0.27 -4.78
C ALA A 44 -13.35 -0.85 -3.49
N VAL A 45 -12.95 0.01 -2.56
CA VAL A 45 -12.42 -0.35 -1.23
C VAL A 45 -12.79 0.72 -0.22
N CYS A 46 -13.01 0.37 1.05
CA CYS A 46 -13.07 1.31 2.17
C CYS A 46 -11.67 1.60 2.74
N PRO A 47 -11.45 2.71 3.46
CA PRO A 47 -10.19 2.95 4.14
C PRO A 47 -9.80 1.76 5.02
N SER A 48 -8.61 1.20 4.79
CA SER A 48 -8.09 -0.01 5.45
C SER A 48 -9.06 -1.20 5.41
N GLY A 49 -9.91 -1.30 4.40
CA GLY A 49 -10.89 -2.38 4.29
C GLY A 49 -10.25 -3.73 3.95
N MET A 50 -10.71 -4.81 4.60
CA MET A 50 -10.39 -6.19 4.24
C MET A 50 -10.88 -6.50 2.81
N MET A 51 -12.07 -5.99 2.48
CA MET A 51 -12.70 -6.20 1.18
C MET A 51 -12.30 -5.11 0.18
N SER A 52 -11.78 -5.53 -0.95
CA SER A 52 -11.69 -4.74 -2.18
C SER A 52 -12.31 -5.50 -3.34
N VAL A 53 -12.96 -4.79 -4.27
CA VAL A 53 -13.55 -5.35 -5.48
C VAL A 53 -12.93 -4.67 -6.68
N VAL A 54 -12.18 -5.43 -7.46
CA VAL A 54 -11.31 -4.87 -8.50
C VAL A 54 -11.68 -5.49 -9.86
N PRO A 55 -11.79 -4.69 -10.94
CA PRO A 55 -11.91 -5.24 -12.28
C PRO A 55 -10.69 -6.11 -12.61
N PHE A 56 -10.92 -7.30 -13.14
CA PHE A 56 -9.89 -8.25 -13.51
C PHE A 56 -9.69 -8.24 -15.03
N ASN A 57 -8.54 -7.75 -15.49
CA ASN A 57 -8.25 -7.62 -16.92
C ASN A 57 -6.82 -8.03 -17.32
N VAL A 58 -6.13 -8.80 -16.46
CA VAL A 58 -4.72 -9.17 -16.69
C VAL A 58 -4.55 -10.58 -17.27
N MET A 59 -5.59 -11.42 -17.22
CA MET A 59 -5.58 -12.79 -17.74
C MET A 59 -6.88 -13.12 -18.46
N GLY A 60 -6.96 -14.30 -19.08
CA GLY A 60 -8.15 -14.83 -19.72
C GLY A 60 -8.38 -14.39 -21.18
N SER A 61 -7.45 -13.65 -21.78
CA SER A 61 -7.53 -13.28 -23.19
C SER A 61 -6.17 -12.84 -23.74
N ASP A 62 -5.91 -13.15 -25.01
CA ASP A 62 -4.74 -12.62 -25.75
C ASP A 62 -4.83 -11.10 -26.01
N LEU A 63 -5.98 -10.48 -25.73
CA LEU A 63 -6.14 -9.02 -25.75
C LEU A 63 -5.53 -8.36 -24.51
N ASN A 64 -5.35 -9.11 -23.45
CA ASN A 64 -4.70 -8.65 -22.23
C ASN A 64 -3.20 -8.86 -22.35
N ARG A 65 -2.46 -7.76 -22.32
CA ARG A 65 -1.02 -7.78 -22.57
C ARG A 65 -0.28 -7.83 -21.25
N TYR A 66 0.68 -8.74 -21.21
CA TYR A 66 1.63 -8.82 -20.12
C TYR A 66 2.66 -7.69 -20.25
N ASP A 67 2.91 -6.99 -19.15
CA ASP A 67 4.02 -6.06 -19.09
C ASP A 67 5.34 -6.84 -19.06
N LYS A 68 6.13 -6.70 -20.14
CA LYS A 68 7.39 -7.41 -20.29
C LYS A 68 8.47 -7.06 -19.26
N ASP A 69 8.35 -5.89 -18.63
CA ASP A 69 9.35 -5.40 -17.67
C ASP A 69 9.11 -5.97 -16.28
N SER A 70 7.87 -6.32 -15.92
CA SER A 70 7.50 -6.87 -14.61
C SER A 70 7.50 -8.39 -14.49
N ARG A 71 7.52 -9.12 -15.60
CA ARG A 71 7.55 -10.59 -15.68
C ARG A 71 6.33 -11.33 -15.11
N TRP A 72 5.46 -10.67 -14.35
CA TRP A 72 4.22 -11.20 -13.77
C TRP A 72 3.19 -10.08 -13.56
N TRP A 73 1.95 -10.46 -13.28
CA TRP A 73 0.91 -9.53 -12.93
C TRP A 73 0.84 -9.39 -11.40
N SER A 74 1.22 -8.23 -10.86
CA SER A 74 1.20 -7.96 -9.41
C SER A 74 -0.17 -7.53 -8.93
N THR A 75 -1.03 -7.02 -9.81
CA THR A 75 -2.38 -6.54 -9.51
C THR A 75 -3.36 -7.08 -10.55
N PRO A 76 -4.65 -7.24 -10.21
CA PRO A 76 -5.65 -7.78 -11.15
C PRO A 76 -6.02 -6.83 -12.28
N TYR A 77 -5.56 -5.60 -12.28
CA TYR A 77 -5.90 -4.57 -13.26
C TYR A 77 -4.66 -3.90 -13.85
N ASP A 78 -4.69 -3.68 -15.15
CA ASP A 78 -3.76 -2.84 -15.87
C ASP A 78 -4.53 -1.91 -16.82
N ASN A 79 -4.27 -0.61 -16.74
CA ASN A 79 -4.96 0.41 -17.54
C ASN A 79 -4.78 0.25 -19.05
N THR A 80 -3.74 -0.45 -19.50
CA THR A 80 -3.47 -0.70 -20.92
C THR A 80 -4.27 -1.87 -21.50
N ASN A 81 -4.90 -2.69 -20.65
CA ASN A 81 -5.69 -3.85 -21.04
C ASN A 81 -7.18 -3.50 -21.24
N SER A 82 -7.81 -4.15 -22.20
CA SER A 82 -9.17 -3.82 -22.63
C SER A 82 -10.18 -4.97 -22.54
N TYR A 83 -9.79 -6.09 -21.94
CA TYR A 83 -10.63 -7.27 -21.86
C TYR A 83 -10.89 -7.68 -20.41
N PHE A 84 -12.11 -7.46 -19.96
CA PHE A 84 -12.59 -7.73 -18.62
C PHE A 84 -13.06 -9.19 -18.49
N THR A 85 -12.62 -9.88 -17.45
CA THR A 85 -12.94 -11.28 -17.17
C THR A 85 -13.65 -11.51 -15.83
N GLY A 86 -13.96 -10.43 -15.11
CA GLY A 86 -14.71 -10.48 -13.85
C GLY A 86 -14.28 -9.41 -12.86
N TYR A 87 -14.91 -9.42 -11.70
CA TYR A 87 -14.50 -8.67 -10.52
C TYR A 87 -13.83 -9.62 -9.54
N SER A 88 -12.57 -9.38 -9.21
CA SER A 88 -11.88 -10.09 -8.14
C SER A 88 -12.15 -9.46 -6.77
N HIS A 89 -12.13 -10.28 -5.75
CA HIS A 89 -12.37 -9.86 -4.36
C HIS A 89 -11.13 -10.11 -3.52
N VAL A 90 -10.87 -9.21 -2.58
CA VAL A 90 -9.67 -9.16 -1.74
C VAL A 90 -8.39 -9.10 -2.58
N ASN A 91 -7.84 -7.92 -2.72
CA ASN A 91 -6.73 -7.66 -3.63
C ASN A 91 -5.65 -6.85 -2.94
N LEU A 92 -4.41 -7.04 -3.34
CA LEU A 92 -3.32 -6.12 -3.06
C LEU A 92 -3.40 -4.90 -3.99
N SER A 93 -2.89 -3.77 -3.53
CA SER A 93 -2.72 -2.55 -4.30
C SER A 93 -1.40 -1.89 -3.93
N GLY A 94 -0.58 -1.57 -4.93
CA GLY A 94 0.73 -0.97 -4.72
C GLY A 94 1.82 -1.95 -4.30
N VAL A 95 1.64 -3.25 -4.49
CA VAL A 95 2.60 -4.30 -4.11
C VAL A 95 3.15 -4.98 -5.35
N GLY A 96 4.46 -5.19 -5.41
CA GLY A 96 5.16 -5.73 -6.56
C GLY A 96 5.04 -7.23 -6.76
N CYS A 97 4.39 -7.98 -5.87
CA CYS A 97 4.26 -9.43 -5.94
C CYS A 97 2.81 -9.89 -6.12
N PRO A 98 2.54 -10.90 -6.97
CA PRO A 98 1.19 -11.40 -7.20
C PRO A 98 0.71 -12.26 -6.03
N ASP A 99 -0.46 -11.95 -5.51
CA ASP A 99 -1.25 -12.81 -4.63
C ASP A 99 -2.70 -12.32 -4.57
N LEU A 100 -3.58 -13.08 -3.91
CA LEU A 100 -5.00 -12.75 -3.74
C LEU A 100 -5.73 -12.63 -5.09
N GLY A 101 -6.58 -11.61 -5.27
CA GLY A 101 -7.27 -11.33 -6.53
C GLY A 101 -8.16 -12.48 -7.00
N SER A 102 -8.80 -13.19 -6.09
CA SER A 102 -9.61 -14.38 -6.36
C SER A 102 -11.10 -14.12 -6.24
N LEU A 103 -11.93 -15.17 -6.23
CA LEU A 103 -13.40 -15.09 -6.15
C LEU A 103 -13.98 -14.20 -7.27
N LEU A 104 -13.72 -14.59 -8.55
CA LEU A 104 -14.10 -13.77 -9.70
C LEU A 104 -15.60 -13.81 -9.94
N LEU A 105 -16.25 -12.66 -9.93
CA LEU A 105 -17.67 -12.46 -10.18
C LEU A 105 -17.89 -11.88 -11.58
N MET A 106 -18.58 -12.60 -12.48
CA MET A 106 -18.78 -12.19 -13.87
C MET A 106 -20.25 -12.25 -14.28
N PRO A 107 -20.87 -11.14 -14.72
CA PRO A 107 -22.18 -11.17 -15.37
C PRO A 107 -22.04 -11.44 -16.88
N THR A 108 -22.89 -12.28 -17.43
CA THR A 108 -22.96 -12.56 -18.87
C THR A 108 -24.40 -12.59 -19.36
N LEU A 109 -24.62 -12.48 -20.67
CA LEU A 109 -25.91 -12.54 -21.30
C LEU A 109 -25.83 -13.44 -22.55
N GLY A 110 -26.82 -14.36 -22.72
CA GLY A 110 -26.94 -15.22 -23.90
C GLY A 110 -27.72 -16.48 -23.60
N ASP A 111 -28.25 -17.13 -24.64
CA ASP A 111 -29.08 -18.35 -24.49
C ASP A 111 -28.25 -19.54 -23.96
N THR A 112 -26.95 -19.56 -24.25
CA THR A 112 -26.02 -20.60 -23.82
C THR A 112 -25.16 -20.12 -22.67
N LEU A 113 -25.12 -20.90 -21.59
CA LEU A 113 -24.25 -20.69 -20.46
C LEU A 113 -22.79 -20.98 -20.90
N CYS A 114 -21.92 -19.95 -20.82
CA CYS A 114 -20.50 -20.08 -21.02
C CYS A 114 -19.77 -19.91 -19.66
N VAL A 115 -19.03 -20.93 -19.23
CA VAL A 115 -18.25 -20.92 -17.97
C VAL A 115 -16.75 -20.94 -18.20
N ASP A 116 -16.32 -20.98 -19.46
CA ASP A 116 -14.92 -20.98 -19.83
C ASP A 116 -14.33 -19.57 -19.68
N PHE A 117 -13.36 -19.43 -18.77
CA PHE A 117 -12.66 -18.19 -18.44
C PHE A 117 -12.10 -17.47 -19.69
N HIS A 118 -11.56 -18.23 -20.63
CA HIS A 118 -10.99 -17.67 -21.86
C HIS A 118 -12.03 -17.20 -22.88
N HIS A 119 -13.32 -17.49 -22.66
CA HIS A 119 -14.37 -17.19 -23.63
C HIS A 119 -15.52 -16.33 -23.09
N TYR A 120 -15.73 -16.30 -21.75
CA TYR A 120 -16.86 -15.54 -21.19
C TYR A 120 -16.60 -14.05 -21.02
N GLY A 121 -15.36 -13.60 -21.10
CA GLY A 121 -15.01 -12.20 -20.91
C GLY A 121 -15.59 -11.26 -21.98
N SER A 122 -15.39 -9.98 -21.80
CA SER A 122 -15.89 -8.90 -22.67
C SER A 122 -14.91 -7.74 -22.73
N THR A 123 -14.78 -7.12 -23.89
CA THR A 123 -14.26 -5.74 -23.93
C THR A 123 -15.22 -4.82 -23.17
N TYR A 124 -14.72 -3.69 -22.69
CA TYR A 124 -15.50 -2.76 -21.88
C TYR A 124 -15.23 -1.29 -22.26
N SER A 125 -16.14 -0.42 -21.83
CA SER A 125 -16.09 1.02 -22.05
C SER A 125 -16.77 1.75 -20.89
N GLN A 126 -16.83 3.09 -20.96
CA GLN A 126 -17.51 3.93 -19.96
C GLN A 126 -17.02 3.65 -18.53
N GLU A 127 -15.73 3.45 -18.40
CA GLU A 127 -15.10 3.16 -17.12
C GLU A 127 -15.11 4.40 -16.22
N HIS A 128 -15.50 4.21 -14.96
CA HIS A 128 -15.48 5.23 -13.94
C HIS A 128 -15.07 4.65 -12.60
N ALA A 129 -14.21 5.38 -11.87
CA ALA A 129 -13.79 5.02 -10.51
C ALA A 129 -13.80 6.26 -9.61
N SER A 130 -14.17 6.05 -8.36
CA SER A 130 -14.03 7.01 -7.26
C SER A 130 -13.85 6.25 -5.94
N PRO A 131 -13.41 6.89 -4.86
CA PRO A 131 -13.23 6.20 -3.59
C PRO A 131 -14.47 5.40 -3.15
N GLY A 132 -14.31 4.07 -3.04
CA GLY A 132 -15.37 3.15 -2.68
C GLY A 132 -16.33 2.74 -3.81
N TYR A 133 -16.02 3.09 -5.06
CA TYR A 133 -16.88 2.79 -6.20
C TYR A 133 -16.10 2.57 -7.50
N TYR A 134 -16.56 1.60 -8.30
CA TYR A 134 -16.10 1.40 -9.67
C TYR A 134 -17.26 0.96 -10.57
N SER A 135 -17.23 1.33 -11.84
CA SER A 135 -18.21 0.90 -12.87
C SER A 135 -17.61 0.80 -14.26
N ASN A 136 -18.19 -0.06 -15.10
CA ASN A 136 -17.91 -0.12 -16.53
C ASN A 136 -19.12 -0.64 -17.32
N HIS A 137 -19.02 -0.63 -18.65
CA HIS A 137 -20.01 -1.18 -19.57
C HIS A 137 -19.39 -2.30 -20.40
N LEU A 138 -19.89 -3.53 -20.25
CA LEU A 138 -19.43 -4.72 -20.97
C LEU A 138 -20.01 -4.75 -22.39
N THR A 139 -19.19 -4.45 -23.39
CA THR A 139 -19.65 -4.19 -24.77
C THR A 139 -20.22 -5.43 -25.47
N LYS A 140 -19.67 -6.63 -25.17
CA LYS A 140 -20.16 -7.90 -25.72
C LYS A 140 -21.61 -8.22 -25.29
N TYR A 141 -21.98 -7.83 -24.09
CA TYR A 141 -23.23 -8.21 -23.46
C TYR A 141 -24.20 -7.03 -23.29
N GLY A 142 -23.77 -5.80 -23.46
CA GLY A 142 -24.56 -4.62 -23.19
C GLY A 142 -24.91 -4.43 -21.70
N ILE A 143 -24.10 -4.99 -20.79
CA ILE A 143 -24.33 -4.95 -19.34
C ILE A 143 -23.58 -3.78 -18.75
N THR A 144 -24.26 -2.95 -17.96
CA THR A 144 -23.60 -1.99 -17.07
C THR A 144 -23.33 -2.63 -15.73
N THR A 145 -22.11 -2.50 -15.24
CA THR A 145 -21.69 -3.08 -13.97
C THR A 145 -21.24 -1.98 -13.01
N GLU A 146 -21.59 -2.14 -11.75
CA GLU A 146 -21.23 -1.22 -10.66
C GLU A 146 -20.83 -2.03 -9.44
N VAL A 147 -19.79 -1.61 -8.72
CA VAL A 147 -19.35 -2.25 -7.48
C VAL A 147 -19.04 -1.23 -6.39
N THR A 148 -19.34 -1.62 -5.15
CA THR A 148 -18.99 -0.87 -3.94
C THR A 148 -18.59 -1.83 -2.83
N ALA A 149 -17.92 -1.32 -1.79
CA ALA A 149 -17.44 -2.13 -0.68
C ALA A 149 -17.77 -1.50 0.67
N THR A 150 -17.93 -2.34 1.67
CA THR A 150 -17.82 -2.03 3.09
C THR A 150 -16.49 -2.59 3.62
N PRO A 151 -16.12 -2.43 4.88
CA PRO A 151 -14.83 -2.95 5.35
C PRO A 151 -14.59 -4.45 5.10
N ARG A 152 -15.64 -5.31 5.11
CA ARG A 152 -15.52 -6.77 4.99
C ARG A 152 -16.42 -7.39 3.95
N THR A 153 -17.21 -6.57 3.27
CA THR A 153 -18.20 -7.07 2.32
C THR A 153 -18.24 -6.23 1.05
N SER A 154 -18.80 -6.76 -0.01
CA SER A 154 -19.00 -6.05 -1.27
C SER A 154 -20.42 -6.18 -1.77
N MET A 155 -20.83 -5.23 -2.58
CA MET A 155 -22.04 -5.32 -3.39
C MET A 155 -21.74 -4.95 -4.83
N ALA A 156 -22.15 -5.84 -5.75
CA ALA A 156 -22.18 -5.55 -7.18
C ALA A 156 -23.64 -5.32 -7.62
N ARG A 157 -23.84 -4.43 -8.57
CA ARG A 157 -25.12 -4.21 -9.25
C ARG A 157 -24.91 -4.33 -10.76
N PHE A 158 -25.65 -5.23 -11.37
CA PHE A 158 -25.60 -5.47 -12.82
C PHE A 158 -26.91 -5.04 -13.46
N THR A 159 -26.85 -4.14 -14.43
CA THR A 159 -27.99 -3.72 -15.24
C THR A 159 -27.97 -4.47 -16.57
N PHE A 160 -28.94 -5.33 -16.76
CA PHE A 160 -29.02 -6.22 -17.93
C PHE A 160 -29.92 -5.65 -19.02
N PRO A 161 -29.61 -5.84 -20.31
CA PRO A 161 -30.58 -5.77 -21.37
C PRO A 161 -31.50 -6.99 -21.29
N LYS A 162 -32.62 -6.98 -22.05
CA LYS A 162 -33.55 -8.10 -22.12
C LYS A 162 -32.85 -9.36 -22.65
N GLY A 163 -32.96 -10.47 -21.92
CA GLY A 163 -32.41 -11.76 -22.37
C GLY A 163 -32.20 -12.74 -21.22
N LYS A 164 -31.53 -13.83 -21.52
CA LYS A 164 -31.13 -14.80 -20.51
C LYS A 164 -29.82 -14.35 -19.90
N ALA A 165 -29.88 -13.92 -18.66
CA ALA A 165 -28.74 -13.39 -17.89
C ALA A 165 -28.14 -14.49 -17.02
N HIS A 166 -26.83 -14.45 -16.87
CA HIS A 166 -26.09 -15.35 -15.99
C HIS A 166 -25.16 -14.54 -15.07
N ILE A 167 -25.03 -14.99 -13.83
CA ILE A 167 -24.04 -14.54 -12.88
C ILE A 167 -23.15 -15.72 -12.55
N LEU A 168 -21.85 -15.56 -12.74
CA LEU A 168 -20.82 -16.58 -12.54
C LEU A 168 -19.96 -16.21 -11.34
N LEU A 169 -19.68 -17.16 -10.45
CA LEU A 169 -18.65 -17.08 -9.44
C LEU A 169 -17.56 -18.10 -9.77
N ASN A 170 -16.37 -17.65 -10.17
CA ASN A 170 -15.24 -18.49 -10.52
C ASN A 170 -14.23 -18.52 -9.38
N LEU A 171 -13.92 -19.71 -8.86
CA LEU A 171 -12.92 -19.94 -7.82
C LEU A 171 -11.62 -20.55 -8.39
N GLY A 172 -11.59 -20.85 -9.69
CA GLY A 172 -10.43 -21.46 -10.34
C GLY A 172 -9.34 -20.47 -10.72
N GLU A 173 -9.69 -19.19 -10.85
CA GLU A 173 -8.82 -18.16 -11.38
C GLU A 173 -8.55 -17.07 -10.35
N GLY A 174 -7.39 -16.41 -10.46
CA GLY A 174 -6.91 -15.35 -9.58
C GLY A 174 -5.43 -15.10 -9.75
N LEU A 175 -4.85 -14.25 -8.91
CA LEU A 175 -3.41 -13.98 -8.92
C LEU A 175 -2.63 -14.96 -8.02
N THR A 176 -3.30 -15.60 -7.07
CA THR A 176 -2.69 -16.64 -6.23
C THR A 176 -2.39 -17.90 -7.03
N ASN A 177 -1.29 -18.56 -6.73
CA ASN A 177 -0.93 -19.85 -7.32
C ASN A 177 -1.51 -21.05 -6.55
N GLU A 178 -2.10 -20.81 -5.37
CA GLU A 178 -2.65 -21.88 -4.55
C GLU A 178 -3.95 -22.42 -5.14
N SER A 179 -4.14 -23.68 -4.98
CA SER A 179 -5.33 -24.41 -5.39
C SER A 179 -6.08 -24.95 -4.16
N GLY A 180 -7.26 -25.45 -4.40
CA GLY A 180 -8.11 -25.98 -3.35
C GLY A 180 -9.24 -25.00 -3.03
N ALA A 181 -10.41 -25.31 -3.56
CA ALA A 181 -11.64 -24.57 -3.27
C ALA A 181 -12.76 -25.52 -2.88
N THR A 182 -13.65 -25.01 -2.05
CA THR A 182 -14.90 -25.68 -1.69
C THR A 182 -16.07 -24.74 -1.87
N MET A 183 -17.21 -25.22 -2.29
CA MET A 183 -18.44 -24.44 -2.26
C MET A 183 -19.66 -25.30 -1.98
N ARG A 184 -20.64 -24.70 -1.31
CA ARG A 184 -21.90 -25.32 -0.94
C ARG A 184 -23.04 -24.35 -1.22
N ARG A 185 -24.12 -24.85 -1.84
CA ARG A 185 -25.34 -24.10 -2.02
C ARG A 185 -26.23 -24.23 -0.78
N THR A 186 -26.51 -23.11 -0.14
CA THR A 186 -27.35 -23.01 1.07
C THR A 186 -28.78 -22.62 0.74
N ALA A 187 -28.97 -21.87 -0.36
CA ALA A 187 -30.28 -21.50 -0.92
C ALA A 187 -30.22 -21.51 -2.46
N PRO A 188 -31.36 -21.44 -3.17
CA PRO A 188 -31.33 -21.35 -4.64
C PRO A 188 -30.48 -20.22 -5.20
N ASN A 189 -30.35 -19.13 -4.46
CA ASN A 189 -29.64 -17.89 -4.81
C ASN A 189 -28.41 -17.62 -3.93
N GLU A 190 -27.94 -18.61 -3.14
CA GLU A 190 -26.83 -18.40 -2.22
C GLU A 190 -25.85 -19.57 -2.26
N VAL A 191 -24.56 -19.23 -2.31
CA VAL A 191 -23.44 -20.14 -2.14
C VAL A 191 -22.48 -19.63 -1.08
N GLU A 192 -21.85 -20.55 -0.36
CA GLU A 192 -20.78 -20.30 0.59
C GLU A 192 -19.64 -21.27 0.35
N GLY A 193 -18.43 -20.93 0.80
CA GLY A 193 -17.28 -21.79 0.59
C GLY A 193 -15.97 -21.20 1.08
N SER A 194 -14.89 -21.77 0.56
CA SER A 194 -13.52 -21.34 0.86
C SER A 194 -12.60 -21.54 -0.33
N LYS A 195 -11.48 -20.85 -0.35
CA LYS A 195 -10.37 -21.06 -1.27
C LYS A 195 -9.05 -20.88 -0.51
N LEU A 196 -8.01 -21.61 -0.88
CA LEU A 196 -6.65 -21.35 -0.43
C LEU A 196 -6.04 -20.22 -1.26
N LEU A 197 -5.37 -19.31 -0.56
CA LEU A 197 -4.59 -18.22 -1.09
C LEU A 197 -3.15 -18.37 -0.62
N GLY A 198 -2.19 -17.67 -1.23
CA GLY A 198 -0.79 -17.72 -0.82
C GLY A 198 0.16 -17.71 -2.01
N THR A 199 1.43 -18.01 -1.72
CA THR A 199 2.56 -18.02 -2.67
C THR A 199 3.12 -16.63 -3.02
N PHE A 200 2.95 -15.67 -2.11
CA PHE A 200 3.51 -14.33 -2.27
C PHE A 200 5.04 -14.38 -2.52
N CYS A 201 5.47 -13.75 -3.62
CA CYS A 201 6.86 -13.60 -4.07
C CYS A 201 7.66 -14.89 -4.25
N TYR A 202 7.06 -16.04 -4.16
CA TYR A 202 7.71 -17.36 -4.33
C TYR A 202 8.90 -17.62 -3.39
N ASP A 203 9.05 -16.84 -2.32
CA ASP A 203 10.13 -17.03 -1.37
C ASP A 203 9.89 -18.20 -0.41
N ALA A 204 10.90 -18.56 0.34
CA ALA A 204 11.14 -19.88 0.91
C ALA A 204 10.03 -20.46 1.80
N THR A 205 9.13 -19.63 2.32
CA THR A 205 8.03 -20.09 3.16
C THR A 205 6.72 -19.64 2.52
N GLN A 206 6.00 -20.58 1.97
CA GLN A 206 4.71 -20.29 1.35
C GLN A 206 3.71 -19.82 2.41
N ALA A 207 3.29 -18.58 2.33
CA ALA A 207 2.27 -18.01 3.18
C ALA A 207 0.88 -18.45 2.72
N VAL A 208 0.54 -19.72 2.95
CA VAL A 208 -0.76 -20.30 2.55
C VAL A 208 -1.78 -20.09 3.66
N PHE A 209 -2.93 -19.55 3.29
CA PHE A 209 -4.04 -19.28 4.21
C PHE A 209 -5.40 -19.40 3.50
N PRO A 210 -6.48 -19.78 4.22
CA PRO A 210 -7.82 -19.87 3.64
C PRO A 210 -8.52 -18.51 3.64
N ILE A 211 -9.31 -18.24 2.58
CA ILE A 211 -10.38 -17.26 2.60
C ILE A 211 -11.72 -18.00 2.61
N TYR A 212 -12.66 -17.54 3.42
CA TYR A 212 -14.03 -18.01 3.49
C TYR A 212 -14.98 -16.95 2.93
N PHE A 213 -16.03 -17.37 2.25
CA PHE A 213 -16.97 -16.44 1.63
C PHE A 213 -18.42 -16.91 1.73
N VAL A 214 -19.34 -15.95 1.66
CA VAL A 214 -20.77 -16.14 1.41
C VAL A 214 -21.17 -15.19 0.30
N MET A 215 -21.76 -15.71 -0.79
CA MET A 215 -22.28 -14.91 -1.88
C MET A 215 -23.79 -15.14 -2.05
N ARG A 216 -24.54 -14.04 -2.12
CA ARG A 216 -26.00 -14.06 -2.32
C ARG A 216 -26.38 -13.18 -3.51
N VAL A 217 -27.17 -13.73 -4.42
CA VAL A 217 -27.82 -12.98 -5.49
C VAL A 217 -29.21 -12.57 -5.00
N GLU A 218 -29.56 -11.30 -5.07
CA GLU A 218 -30.83 -10.79 -4.51
C GLU A 218 -32.07 -11.19 -5.33
N LYS A 219 -31.88 -11.76 -6.50
CA LYS A 219 -32.96 -12.35 -7.32
C LYS A 219 -32.87 -13.86 -7.26
N VAL A 220 -34.04 -14.51 -7.04
CA VAL A 220 -34.15 -15.97 -7.12
C VAL A 220 -33.93 -16.42 -8.57
N PRO A 221 -32.92 -17.24 -8.87
CA PRO A 221 -32.64 -17.67 -10.24
C PRO A 221 -33.67 -18.69 -10.75
N ALA A 222 -33.90 -18.69 -12.05
CA ALA A 222 -34.66 -19.72 -12.74
C ALA A 222 -33.93 -21.07 -12.74
N ALA A 223 -32.60 -21.03 -12.77
CA ALA A 223 -31.73 -22.19 -12.65
C ALA A 223 -30.39 -21.80 -12.01
N SER A 224 -29.77 -22.72 -11.29
CA SER A 224 -28.42 -22.54 -10.73
C SER A 224 -27.70 -23.88 -10.63
N GLY A 225 -26.39 -23.85 -10.58
CA GLY A 225 -25.56 -25.04 -10.47
C GLY A 225 -24.09 -24.71 -10.34
N TYR A 226 -23.26 -25.70 -10.60
CA TYR A 226 -21.83 -25.64 -10.50
C TYR A 226 -21.16 -26.02 -11.81
N TRP A 227 -19.89 -25.67 -11.96
CA TRP A 227 -19.01 -26.28 -12.95
C TRP A 227 -17.70 -26.71 -12.31
N LYS A 228 -17.00 -27.62 -12.99
CA LYS A 228 -15.65 -28.03 -12.66
C LYS A 228 -14.86 -28.20 -13.94
N PHE A 229 -13.67 -27.63 -13.99
CA PHE A 229 -12.70 -27.92 -15.04
C PHE A 229 -12.16 -29.35 -14.84
N GLN A 230 -12.12 -30.12 -15.89
CA GLN A 230 -11.64 -31.51 -15.83
C GLN A 230 -10.25 -31.58 -16.45
N ARG A 231 -9.27 -31.89 -15.61
CA ARG A 231 -7.90 -32.18 -16.08
C ARG A 231 -7.79 -33.66 -16.38
N PRO A 232 -7.36 -34.08 -17.62
CA PRO A 232 -7.09 -35.48 -17.92
C PRO A 232 -6.08 -36.08 -16.95
N LYS A 233 -6.34 -37.28 -16.48
CA LYS A 233 -5.36 -38.02 -15.67
C LYS A 233 -4.33 -38.64 -16.60
N LYS A 234 -3.07 -38.60 -16.24
CA LYS A 234 -1.97 -39.23 -16.97
C LYS A 234 -2.29 -40.71 -17.24
N GLY A 235 -2.21 -41.12 -18.50
CA GLY A 235 -2.51 -42.49 -18.93
C GLY A 235 -3.96 -42.75 -19.35
N VAL A 236 -4.85 -41.75 -19.27
CA VAL A 236 -6.24 -41.83 -19.78
C VAL A 236 -6.56 -40.77 -20.83
N GLU A 237 -5.57 -40.06 -21.27
CA GLU A 237 -5.67 -38.94 -22.24
C GLU A 237 -6.31 -39.38 -23.57
N ALA A 238 -6.07 -40.63 -23.99
CA ALA A 238 -6.64 -41.17 -25.23
C ALA A 238 -8.19 -41.35 -25.21
N GLN A 239 -8.80 -41.29 -24.02
CA GLN A 239 -10.26 -41.34 -23.85
C GLN A 239 -10.90 -39.97 -23.67
N TRP A 240 -10.12 -38.92 -23.82
CA TRP A 240 -10.47 -37.57 -23.47
C TRP A 240 -10.30 -36.68 -24.69
N ASP A 241 -11.34 -36.03 -25.14
CA ASP A 241 -11.20 -34.98 -26.13
C ASP A 241 -10.98 -33.64 -25.37
N PRO A 242 -9.79 -33.06 -25.42
CA PRO A 242 -9.50 -31.84 -24.69
C PRO A 242 -10.29 -30.62 -25.20
N ASP A 243 -10.86 -30.69 -26.42
CA ASP A 243 -11.58 -29.56 -27.00
C ASP A 243 -13.09 -29.62 -26.74
N ASP A 244 -13.67 -30.81 -26.48
CA ASP A 244 -15.14 -30.98 -26.38
C ASP A 244 -15.71 -30.93 -24.97
N ASN A 245 -14.92 -31.07 -23.90
CA ASN A 245 -15.49 -31.19 -22.53
C ASN A 245 -14.53 -30.69 -21.43
N LYS A 246 -13.92 -29.54 -21.59
CA LYS A 246 -13.05 -28.93 -20.56
C LYS A 246 -13.78 -28.67 -19.25
N TYR A 247 -15.05 -28.29 -19.31
CA TYR A 247 -15.85 -27.97 -18.13
C TYR A 247 -17.05 -28.90 -18.02
N LYS A 248 -17.19 -29.56 -16.89
CA LYS A 248 -18.41 -30.33 -16.56
C LYS A 248 -19.38 -29.45 -15.80
N ILE A 249 -20.57 -29.25 -16.37
CA ILE A 249 -21.63 -28.43 -15.79
C ILE A 249 -22.61 -29.35 -15.02
N TYR A 250 -22.82 -28.99 -13.75
CA TYR A 250 -23.72 -29.72 -12.84
C TYR A 250 -25.00 -28.91 -12.62
N THR A 251 -26.15 -29.44 -13.02
CA THR A 251 -27.45 -28.78 -12.90
C THR A 251 -28.31 -29.33 -11.77
N ARG A 252 -28.14 -30.60 -11.42
CA ARG A 252 -28.98 -31.30 -10.44
C ARG A 252 -28.21 -32.13 -9.43
N TYR A 253 -26.90 -32.17 -9.57
CA TYR A 253 -26.03 -32.98 -8.74
C TYR A 253 -25.45 -32.15 -7.59
N SER A 254 -25.45 -32.76 -6.42
CA SER A 254 -24.73 -32.31 -5.24
C SER A 254 -25.08 -30.89 -4.68
N ARG A 255 -25.12 -30.82 -3.37
CA ARG A 255 -25.15 -29.54 -2.63
C ARG A 255 -23.77 -28.95 -2.44
N GLU A 256 -22.74 -29.73 -2.68
CA GLU A 256 -21.36 -29.40 -2.39
C GLU A 256 -20.43 -29.80 -3.54
N LEU A 257 -19.41 -29.01 -3.81
CA LEU A 257 -18.36 -29.29 -4.78
C LEU A 257 -17.00 -28.84 -4.20
N SER A 258 -15.95 -29.63 -4.49
CA SER A 258 -14.56 -29.26 -4.17
C SER A 258 -13.64 -29.50 -5.36
N GLY A 259 -12.57 -28.74 -5.45
CA GLY A 259 -11.56 -28.85 -6.50
C GLY A 259 -10.79 -27.56 -6.71
N ASP A 260 -9.88 -27.58 -7.67
CA ASP A 260 -9.03 -26.43 -7.98
C ASP A 260 -9.81 -25.43 -8.86
N ASP A 261 -10.29 -25.88 -10.02
CA ASP A 261 -11.01 -25.05 -10.98
C ASP A 261 -12.51 -25.33 -10.90
N ILE A 262 -13.19 -24.71 -9.95
CA ILE A 262 -14.62 -24.85 -9.73
C ILE A 262 -15.31 -23.49 -9.73
N GLY A 263 -16.62 -23.51 -10.01
CA GLY A 263 -17.44 -22.30 -9.95
C GLY A 263 -18.92 -22.58 -9.81
N ALA A 264 -19.68 -21.53 -9.53
CA ALA A 264 -21.14 -21.54 -9.46
C ALA A 264 -21.75 -20.60 -10.49
N TRP A 265 -22.92 -20.94 -10.98
CA TRP A 265 -23.69 -20.14 -11.92
C TRP A 265 -25.14 -19.98 -11.50
N PHE A 266 -25.70 -18.82 -11.82
CA PHE A 266 -27.10 -18.45 -11.57
C PHE A 266 -27.69 -17.87 -12.87
N THR A 267 -28.83 -18.38 -13.32
CA THR A 267 -29.48 -17.97 -14.58
C THR A 267 -30.85 -17.36 -14.31
N PHE A 268 -31.14 -16.26 -14.99
CA PHE A 268 -32.38 -15.50 -14.89
C PHE A 268 -32.91 -15.16 -16.27
N ASP A 269 -34.23 -14.96 -16.38
CA ASP A 269 -34.77 -14.20 -17.48
C ASP A 269 -34.81 -12.72 -17.07
N ALA A 270 -34.00 -11.90 -17.74
CA ALA A 270 -33.91 -10.48 -17.46
C ALA A 270 -34.80 -9.64 -18.37
N ALA A 271 -35.52 -8.69 -17.81
CA ALA A 271 -36.20 -7.63 -18.55
C ALA A 271 -35.21 -6.55 -19.00
N GLU A 272 -35.59 -5.70 -19.94
CA GLU A 272 -34.78 -4.56 -20.36
C GLU A 272 -34.52 -3.60 -19.19
N GLY A 273 -33.25 -3.28 -18.90
CA GLY A 273 -32.83 -2.40 -17.80
C GLY A 273 -32.98 -3.02 -16.41
N GLU A 274 -33.20 -4.33 -16.30
CA GLU A 274 -33.33 -4.98 -15.00
C GLU A 274 -32.01 -4.98 -14.23
N GLN A 275 -32.07 -4.56 -12.96
CA GLN A 275 -30.93 -4.53 -12.05
C GLN A 275 -30.95 -5.75 -11.13
N VAL A 276 -29.81 -6.43 -11.02
CA VAL A 276 -29.60 -7.54 -10.10
C VAL A 276 -28.43 -7.22 -9.19
N GLU A 277 -28.69 -7.19 -7.89
CA GLU A 277 -27.65 -6.99 -6.86
C GLU A 277 -27.07 -8.34 -6.42
N VAL A 278 -25.75 -8.35 -6.19
CA VAL A 278 -25.00 -9.50 -5.66
C VAL A 278 -24.20 -9.04 -4.48
N ARG A 279 -24.37 -9.73 -3.37
CA ARG A 279 -23.67 -9.47 -2.10
C ARG A 279 -22.60 -10.52 -1.87
N MET A 280 -21.44 -10.10 -1.34
CA MET A 280 -20.40 -11.02 -0.92
C MET A 280 -19.82 -10.57 0.42
N GLY A 281 -19.75 -11.48 1.39
CA GLY A 281 -19.04 -11.33 2.64
C GLY A 281 -17.85 -12.27 2.68
N VAL A 282 -16.72 -11.83 3.24
CA VAL A 282 -15.52 -12.65 3.40
C VAL A 282 -15.05 -12.66 4.85
N SER A 283 -14.24 -13.68 5.17
CA SER A 283 -13.56 -13.84 6.46
C SER A 283 -12.31 -14.70 6.25
N PHE A 284 -11.30 -14.50 7.10
CA PHE A 284 -10.12 -15.37 7.19
C PHE A 284 -10.23 -16.36 8.37
N VAL A 285 -11.37 -16.41 9.04
CA VAL A 285 -11.65 -17.27 10.20
C VAL A 285 -12.60 -18.43 9.83
N SER A 286 -13.77 -18.11 9.28
CA SER A 286 -14.77 -19.13 8.96
C SER A 286 -15.88 -18.62 8.03
N ILE A 287 -16.62 -19.57 7.42
CA ILE A 287 -17.84 -19.25 6.66
C ILE A 287 -18.89 -18.57 7.55
N ALA A 288 -19.01 -18.98 8.83
CA ALA A 288 -19.96 -18.37 9.76
C ALA A 288 -19.62 -16.88 10.00
N ASN A 289 -18.35 -16.56 10.12
CA ASN A 289 -17.88 -15.17 10.27
C ASN A 289 -18.10 -14.36 8.97
N ALA A 290 -17.84 -14.94 7.80
CA ALA A 290 -18.14 -14.30 6.51
C ALA A 290 -19.62 -13.94 6.39
N ARG A 291 -20.50 -14.81 6.87
CA ARG A 291 -21.94 -14.58 6.94
C ARG A 291 -22.29 -13.48 7.95
N GLU A 292 -21.70 -13.50 9.14
CA GLU A 292 -21.93 -12.48 10.15
C GLU A 292 -21.46 -11.10 9.65
N ASN A 293 -20.29 -11.02 8.99
CA ASN A 293 -19.80 -9.81 8.36
C ASN A 293 -20.82 -9.28 7.32
N LEU A 294 -21.34 -10.16 6.47
CA LEU A 294 -22.34 -9.79 5.45
C LEU A 294 -23.63 -9.23 6.08
N GLU A 295 -24.16 -9.90 7.08
CA GLU A 295 -25.41 -9.53 7.72
C GLU A 295 -25.26 -8.23 8.56
N LYS A 296 -24.16 -8.06 9.25
CA LYS A 296 -23.91 -6.87 10.08
C LYS A 296 -23.58 -5.63 9.26
N GLU A 297 -22.76 -5.77 8.22
CA GLU A 297 -22.31 -4.62 7.43
C GLU A 297 -23.27 -4.23 6.31
N GLN A 298 -24.07 -5.16 5.78
CA GLN A 298 -25.04 -4.82 4.74
C GLN A 298 -26.50 -4.84 5.23
N GLY A 299 -26.89 -5.87 5.99
CA GLY A 299 -28.27 -6.01 6.45
C GLY A 299 -29.26 -6.01 5.28
N THR A 300 -30.23 -5.11 5.32
CA THR A 300 -31.25 -4.90 4.27
C THR A 300 -30.91 -3.74 3.33
N ARG A 301 -29.74 -3.11 3.46
CA ARG A 301 -29.35 -1.95 2.66
C ARG A 301 -29.07 -2.35 1.21
N HIS A 302 -29.36 -1.42 0.30
CA HIS A 302 -29.14 -1.57 -1.12
C HIS A 302 -27.90 -0.83 -1.61
N PHE A 303 -27.52 -1.03 -2.86
CA PHE A 303 -26.30 -0.52 -3.46
C PHE A 303 -26.04 0.96 -3.20
N ASN A 304 -27.02 1.83 -3.46
CA ASN A 304 -26.84 3.27 -3.31
C ASN A 304 -26.53 3.73 -1.88
N GLU A 305 -27.10 3.02 -0.88
CA GLU A 305 -26.85 3.32 0.55
C GLU A 305 -25.42 2.93 0.93
N LEU A 306 -24.94 1.77 0.48
CA LEU A 306 -23.57 1.32 0.75
C LEU A 306 -22.53 2.15 0.02
N HIS A 307 -22.80 2.54 -1.23
CA HIS A 307 -21.94 3.45 -1.98
C HIS A 307 -21.84 4.83 -1.30
N ALA A 308 -22.95 5.39 -0.84
CA ALA A 308 -22.95 6.66 -0.11
C ALA A 308 -22.16 6.55 1.21
N GLU A 309 -22.29 5.44 1.94
CA GLU A 309 -21.51 5.19 3.16
C GLU A 309 -20.02 5.07 2.87
N ALA A 310 -19.61 4.32 1.83
CA ALA A 310 -18.21 4.18 1.44
C ALA A 310 -17.60 5.56 1.11
N ARG A 311 -18.29 6.39 0.33
CA ARG A 311 -17.88 7.76 0.04
C ARG A 311 -17.75 8.61 1.30
N GLN A 312 -18.69 8.52 2.23
CA GLN A 312 -18.66 9.26 3.50
C GLN A 312 -17.44 8.86 4.34
N ARG A 313 -17.12 7.56 4.43
CA ARG A 313 -15.93 7.06 5.13
C ARG A 313 -14.65 7.65 4.53
N TRP A 314 -14.52 7.65 3.20
CA TRP A 314 -13.38 8.25 2.51
C TRP A 314 -13.27 9.76 2.78
N ASN A 315 -14.38 10.51 2.69
CA ASN A 315 -14.36 11.94 2.96
C ASN A 315 -13.95 12.24 4.42
N ALA A 316 -14.41 11.44 5.38
CA ALA A 316 -14.04 11.60 6.80
C ALA A 316 -12.52 11.47 7.01
N ASP A 317 -11.88 10.51 6.35
CA ASP A 317 -10.44 10.32 6.47
C ASP A 317 -9.63 11.33 5.67
N LEU A 318 -9.99 11.56 4.40
CA LEU A 318 -9.28 12.48 3.52
C LEU A 318 -9.35 13.94 4.00
N SER A 319 -10.44 14.33 4.67
CA SER A 319 -10.62 15.71 5.18
C SER A 319 -9.75 16.04 6.40
N ARG A 320 -9.03 15.05 6.97
CA ARG A 320 -8.08 15.32 8.07
C ARG A 320 -6.90 16.20 7.64
N ILE A 321 -6.61 16.24 6.34
CA ILE A 321 -5.68 17.21 5.76
C ILE A 321 -6.41 18.02 4.71
N ARG A 322 -6.41 19.35 4.87
CA ARG A 322 -7.00 20.27 3.91
C ARG A 322 -5.90 21.16 3.32
N VAL A 323 -5.93 21.36 2.01
CA VAL A 323 -4.94 22.15 1.27
C VAL A 323 -5.61 23.31 0.56
N GLU A 324 -4.96 24.48 0.60
CA GLU A 324 -5.39 25.70 -0.08
C GLU A 324 -4.25 26.22 -0.97
N GLY A 325 -4.59 26.80 -2.12
CA GLY A 325 -3.60 27.14 -3.15
C GLY A 325 -3.19 25.92 -3.97
N GLY A 326 -2.07 26.01 -4.67
CA GLY A 326 -1.64 24.98 -5.61
C GLY A 326 -2.52 24.88 -6.86
N THR A 327 -2.11 24.03 -7.81
CA THR A 327 -2.89 23.74 -9.02
C THR A 327 -3.94 22.65 -8.76
N GLU A 328 -4.92 22.53 -9.66
CA GLU A 328 -5.88 21.41 -9.60
C GLU A 328 -5.18 20.05 -9.67
N GLU A 329 -4.18 19.91 -10.54
CA GLU A 329 -3.39 18.69 -10.67
C GLU A 329 -2.67 18.34 -9.36
N GLN A 330 -2.03 19.32 -8.71
CA GLN A 330 -1.38 19.11 -7.42
C GLN A 330 -2.36 18.65 -6.33
N ARG A 331 -3.58 19.21 -6.29
CA ARG A 331 -4.61 18.76 -5.34
C ARG A 331 -5.05 17.34 -5.64
N ARG A 332 -5.24 16.98 -6.92
CA ARG A 332 -5.56 15.61 -7.33
C ARG A 332 -4.46 14.63 -6.95
N VAL A 333 -3.20 14.94 -7.21
CA VAL A 333 -2.05 14.14 -6.80
C VAL A 333 -2.03 13.96 -5.27
N PHE A 334 -2.22 15.04 -4.53
CA PHE A 334 -2.21 15.01 -3.06
C PHE A 334 -3.30 14.10 -2.46
N TYR A 335 -4.55 14.29 -2.86
CA TYR A 335 -5.65 13.49 -2.34
C TYR A 335 -5.65 12.05 -2.86
N THR A 336 -5.15 11.82 -4.08
CA THR A 336 -4.92 10.46 -4.59
C THR A 336 -3.83 9.76 -3.79
N GLY A 337 -2.75 10.45 -3.44
CA GLY A 337 -1.72 9.91 -2.54
C GLY A 337 -2.28 9.55 -1.16
N LEU A 338 -3.10 10.42 -0.55
CA LEU A 338 -3.78 10.09 0.71
C LEU A 338 -4.72 8.89 0.58
N TYR A 339 -5.40 8.74 -0.56
CA TYR A 339 -6.23 7.58 -0.84
C TYR A 339 -5.38 6.30 -0.90
N HIS A 340 -4.26 6.28 -1.64
CA HIS A 340 -3.36 5.13 -1.72
C HIS A 340 -2.81 4.73 -0.34
N LEU A 341 -2.32 5.70 0.43
CA LEU A 341 -1.78 5.51 1.79
C LEU A 341 -2.77 4.84 2.75
N LEU A 342 -4.07 5.02 2.54
CA LEU A 342 -5.11 4.51 3.42
C LEU A 342 -5.75 3.19 2.93
N ILE A 343 -5.25 2.60 1.84
CA ILE A 343 -5.71 1.28 1.38
C ILE A 343 -5.11 0.18 2.27
N HIS A 344 -3.79 0.22 2.48
CA HIS A 344 -3.05 -0.73 3.32
C HIS A 344 -2.36 -0.01 4.49
N PRO A 345 -2.07 -0.71 5.60
CA PRO A 345 -2.52 -2.05 6.01
C PRO A 345 -4.05 -2.18 6.16
N ASN A 346 -4.54 -3.41 5.96
CA ASN A 346 -5.96 -3.74 6.04
C ASN A 346 -6.36 -4.26 7.42
N LEU A 347 -7.67 -4.16 7.73
CA LEU A 347 -8.27 -4.89 8.85
C LEU A 347 -8.22 -6.41 8.58
N LEU A 348 -7.84 -7.18 9.59
CA LEU A 348 -7.84 -8.64 9.55
C LEU A 348 -9.01 -9.25 10.34
N GLN A 349 -9.46 -8.58 11.40
CA GLN A 349 -10.54 -9.11 12.23
C GLN A 349 -11.92 -8.96 11.58
N ASP A 350 -12.78 -9.93 11.87
CA ASP A 350 -14.20 -9.91 11.56
C ASP A 350 -14.99 -8.93 12.47
N VAL A 351 -16.26 -8.70 12.19
CA VAL A 351 -17.11 -7.77 12.96
C VAL A 351 -17.28 -8.18 14.43
N ASN A 352 -17.06 -9.46 14.76
CA ASN A 352 -17.07 -9.99 16.12
C ASN A 352 -15.69 -9.91 16.82
N GLY A 353 -14.68 -9.32 16.16
CA GLY A 353 -13.32 -9.18 16.65
C GLY A 353 -12.44 -10.41 16.47
N GLN A 354 -12.92 -11.50 15.89
CA GLN A 354 -12.14 -12.70 15.65
C GLN A 354 -11.18 -12.52 14.48
N TYR A 355 -9.97 -13.11 14.59
CA TYR A 355 -8.95 -13.13 13.54
C TYR A 355 -8.07 -14.39 13.66
N PRO A 356 -7.40 -14.84 12.57
CA PRO A 356 -6.42 -15.92 12.65
C PRO A 356 -5.15 -15.46 13.34
N ALA A 357 -4.66 -16.24 14.30
CA ALA A 357 -3.38 -15.96 14.98
C ALA A 357 -2.19 -16.14 14.01
N MET A 358 -1.10 -15.42 14.29
CA MET A 358 0.13 -15.47 13.50
C MET A 358 0.71 -16.88 13.46
N GLU A 359 1.01 -17.41 12.26
CA GLU A 359 1.59 -18.72 12.00
C GLU A 359 0.87 -19.89 12.73
N SER A 360 -0.45 -19.78 12.88
CA SER A 360 -1.24 -20.72 13.66
C SER A 360 -2.65 -20.89 13.09
N GLU A 361 -3.28 -22.01 13.39
CA GLU A 361 -4.70 -22.28 13.11
C GLU A 361 -5.63 -21.76 14.24
N GLN A 362 -5.07 -21.16 15.29
CA GLN A 362 -5.85 -20.64 16.40
C GLN A 362 -6.63 -19.38 15.99
N VAL A 363 -7.84 -19.29 16.49
CA VAL A 363 -8.66 -18.09 16.36
C VAL A 363 -8.54 -17.25 17.61
N MET A 364 -8.10 -16.01 17.44
CA MET A 364 -7.96 -15.02 18.50
C MET A 364 -9.08 -13.99 18.42
N THR A 365 -9.22 -13.16 19.45
CA THR A 365 -10.20 -12.07 19.50
C THR A 365 -9.54 -10.80 19.98
N THR A 366 -9.82 -9.69 19.30
CA THR A 366 -9.38 -8.34 19.69
C THR A 366 -10.56 -7.45 20.07
N GLN A 367 -10.31 -6.47 20.92
CA GLN A 367 -11.27 -5.37 21.21
C GLN A 367 -10.99 -4.13 20.35
N GLY A 368 -9.77 -4.02 19.80
CA GLY A 368 -9.35 -2.97 18.89
C GLY A 368 -9.28 -3.48 17.46
N ASN A 369 -8.52 -2.77 16.63
CA ASN A 369 -8.26 -3.19 15.26
C ASN A 369 -7.02 -4.08 15.20
N ARG A 370 -7.14 -5.20 14.50
CA ARG A 370 -6.02 -6.04 14.08
C ARG A 370 -5.77 -5.80 12.60
N TYR A 371 -4.55 -5.40 12.26
CA TYR A 371 -4.13 -5.11 10.90
C TYR A 371 -3.33 -6.25 10.28
N THR A 372 -3.26 -6.27 8.95
CA THR A 372 -2.48 -7.17 8.10
C THR A 372 -1.98 -6.44 6.87
N VAL A 373 -1.14 -7.06 6.06
CA VAL A 373 -0.44 -6.50 4.91
C VAL A 373 0.56 -5.43 5.39
N PHE A 374 1.53 -5.89 6.17
CA PHE A 374 2.63 -5.05 6.64
C PHE A 374 3.85 -5.18 5.74
N SER A 375 3.97 -4.32 4.75
CA SER A 375 5.17 -4.13 3.93
C SER A 375 6.15 -3.21 4.66
N LEU A 376 6.74 -3.68 5.77
CA LEU A 376 7.44 -2.78 6.68
C LEU A 376 8.77 -2.26 6.15
N TRP A 377 9.46 -3.00 5.26
CA TRP A 377 10.70 -2.52 4.62
C TRP A 377 10.48 -1.22 3.84
N ASP A 378 9.30 -1.08 3.23
CA ASP A 378 8.90 0.10 2.49
C ASP A 378 8.37 1.19 3.44
N THR A 379 7.37 0.83 4.24
CA THR A 379 6.52 1.78 4.99
C THR A 379 7.19 2.40 6.22
N TYR A 380 8.26 1.79 6.78
CA TYR A 380 8.95 2.34 7.93
C TYR A 380 9.63 3.68 7.64
N ARG A 381 9.87 4.01 6.38
CA ARG A 381 10.61 5.18 5.94
C ARG A 381 9.83 6.49 6.09
N ASN A 382 8.50 6.43 5.87
CA ASN A 382 7.67 7.64 5.88
C ASN A 382 6.18 7.40 6.19
N VAL A 383 5.59 6.26 5.81
CA VAL A 383 4.15 5.98 6.01
C VAL A 383 3.77 6.02 7.47
N HIS A 384 4.47 5.29 8.33
CA HIS A 384 4.17 5.22 9.76
C HIS A 384 4.36 6.58 10.47
N GLN A 385 5.26 7.43 9.95
CA GLN A 385 5.44 8.80 10.45
C GLN A 385 4.26 9.70 10.07
N LEU A 386 3.70 9.53 8.87
CA LEU A 386 2.49 10.24 8.45
C LEU A 386 1.26 9.76 9.24
N LEU A 387 1.12 8.45 9.42
CA LEU A 387 0.06 7.87 10.26
C LEU A 387 0.17 8.36 11.71
N THR A 388 1.36 8.40 12.29
CA THR A 388 1.58 8.95 13.63
C THR A 388 1.09 10.39 13.74
N LEU A 389 1.33 11.22 12.72
CA LEU A 389 0.95 12.63 12.73
C LEU A 389 -0.56 12.85 12.52
N VAL A 390 -1.16 12.13 11.57
CA VAL A 390 -2.53 12.40 11.06
C VAL A 390 -3.56 11.39 11.56
N TYR A 391 -3.18 10.12 11.67
CA TYR A 391 -4.05 8.98 12.03
C TYR A 391 -3.47 8.20 13.22
N PRO A 392 -3.15 8.86 14.35
CA PRO A 392 -2.42 8.23 15.46
C PRO A 392 -3.18 7.07 16.10
N GLU A 393 -4.51 7.05 16.06
CA GLU A 393 -5.33 5.94 16.50
C GLU A 393 -5.09 4.67 15.69
N ARG A 394 -4.92 4.80 14.37
CA ARG A 394 -4.56 3.67 13.49
C ARG A 394 -3.13 3.21 13.73
N GLN A 395 -2.20 4.15 13.87
CA GLN A 395 -0.81 3.81 14.16
C GLN A 395 -0.66 3.09 15.50
N ARG A 396 -1.39 3.52 16.53
CA ARG A 396 -1.46 2.82 17.83
C ARG A 396 -1.93 1.37 17.66
N ASP A 397 -3.02 1.16 16.93
CA ASP A 397 -3.60 -0.16 16.72
C ASP A 397 -2.64 -1.06 15.89
N MET A 398 -1.88 -0.48 14.95
CA MET A 398 -0.81 -1.18 14.22
C MET A 398 0.36 -1.57 15.13
N LEU A 399 0.79 -0.70 16.05
CA LEU A 399 1.80 -1.04 17.07
C LEU A 399 1.34 -2.18 17.98
N GLN A 400 0.09 -2.11 18.43
CA GLN A 400 -0.52 -3.18 19.25
C GLN A 400 -0.61 -4.49 18.44
N THR A 401 -0.88 -4.41 17.15
CA THR A 401 -0.84 -5.57 16.24
C THR A 401 0.56 -6.18 16.16
N MET A 402 1.60 -5.39 15.93
CA MET A 402 2.99 -5.89 15.87
C MET A 402 3.42 -6.58 17.16
N ILE A 403 3.04 -6.00 18.31
CA ILE A 403 3.32 -6.60 19.63
C ILE A 403 2.46 -7.86 19.85
N GLY A 404 1.23 -7.88 19.34
CA GLY A 404 0.37 -9.06 19.33
C GLY A 404 0.99 -10.20 18.53
N ILE A 405 1.52 -9.92 17.35
CA ILE A 405 2.26 -10.88 16.51
C ILE A 405 3.45 -11.47 17.28
N TYR A 406 4.22 -10.63 17.98
CA TYR A 406 5.30 -11.12 18.84
C TYR A 406 4.81 -12.08 19.93
N LYS A 407 3.68 -11.79 20.59
CA LYS A 407 3.08 -12.69 21.61
C LYS A 407 2.63 -14.02 21.02
N GLU A 408 2.13 -14.02 19.80
CA GLU A 408 1.58 -15.20 19.12
C GLU A 408 2.68 -16.07 18.52
N HIS A 409 3.68 -15.47 17.87
CA HIS A 409 4.71 -16.16 17.07
C HIS A 409 6.12 -16.09 17.67
N GLY A 410 6.38 -15.12 18.54
CA GLY A 410 7.68 -14.93 19.19
C GLY A 410 8.65 -14.04 18.41
N TRP A 411 8.24 -13.47 17.27
CA TRP A 411 8.99 -12.52 16.45
C TRP A 411 8.13 -11.34 16.05
N LEU A 412 8.73 -10.17 15.88
CA LEU A 412 8.07 -9.02 15.28
C LEU A 412 7.89 -9.25 13.77
N PRO A 413 6.89 -8.62 13.13
CA PRO A 413 6.69 -8.79 11.69
C PRO A 413 7.77 -8.08 10.86
N LYS A 414 8.03 -8.61 9.67
CA LYS A 414 8.82 -7.98 8.60
C LYS A 414 7.93 -7.68 7.40
N TRP A 415 7.33 -8.71 6.81
CA TRP A 415 6.36 -8.62 5.71
C TRP A 415 5.20 -9.59 5.94
N GLU A 416 4.31 -9.21 6.85
CA GLU A 416 3.18 -10.05 7.27
C GLU A 416 2.01 -9.94 6.30
N LEU A 417 1.43 -11.10 5.94
CA LEU A 417 0.30 -11.24 5.03
C LEU A 417 -0.74 -12.22 5.59
N TYR A 418 -1.87 -11.70 6.06
CA TYR A 418 -3.03 -12.46 6.59
C TYR A 418 -2.66 -13.55 7.62
N GLY A 419 -1.83 -13.17 8.59
CA GLY A 419 -1.39 -14.06 9.67
C GLY A 419 -0.23 -14.98 9.29
N ARG A 420 0.46 -14.72 8.19
CA ARG A 420 1.67 -15.41 7.76
C ARG A 420 2.82 -14.42 7.56
N GLU A 421 4.03 -14.84 7.94
CA GLU A 421 5.23 -14.06 7.67
C GLU A 421 5.86 -14.54 6.36
N THR A 422 6.00 -13.63 5.40
CA THR A 422 6.60 -13.97 4.11
C THR A 422 8.11 -13.89 4.12
N PHE A 423 8.71 -13.21 5.09
CA PHE A 423 10.13 -12.88 5.19
C PHE A 423 10.70 -12.14 3.97
N THR A 424 9.84 -11.63 3.12
CA THR A 424 10.22 -10.83 1.96
C THR A 424 10.92 -9.54 2.40
N MET A 425 11.85 -9.06 1.59
CA MET A 425 12.66 -7.85 1.81
C MET A 425 13.63 -7.93 2.98
N GLU A 426 14.30 -6.81 3.27
CA GLU A 426 15.51 -6.74 4.08
C GLU A 426 15.26 -6.22 5.50
N GLY A 427 16.18 -6.51 6.39
CA GLY A 427 16.28 -5.82 7.67
C GLY A 427 15.35 -6.33 8.78
N ASP A 428 15.16 -5.44 9.76
CA ASP A 428 14.30 -5.63 10.95
C ASP A 428 13.45 -4.35 11.12
N PRO A 429 12.53 -4.09 10.17
CA PRO A 429 11.89 -2.78 10.00
C PRO A 429 10.85 -2.45 11.08
N SER A 430 10.35 -3.42 11.84
CA SER A 430 9.47 -3.16 12.99
C SER A 430 10.14 -2.28 14.05
N ILE A 431 11.47 -2.39 14.22
CA ILE A 431 12.21 -1.62 15.22
C ILE A 431 12.08 -0.12 14.98
N PRO A 432 12.48 0.42 13.81
CA PRO A 432 12.36 1.87 13.56
C PRO A 432 10.90 2.35 13.60
N VAL A 433 9.90 1.55 13.20
CA VAL A 433 8.48 1.92 13.30
C VAL A 433 8.05 2.13 14.76
N ILE A 434 8.33 1.15 15.61
CA ILE A 434 7.94 1.20 17.05
C ILE A 434 8.67 2.34 17.74
N VAL A 435 9.97 2.47 17.52
CA VAL A 435 10.79 3.50 18.15
C VAL A 435 10.39 4.90 17.70
N ASP A 436 10.18 5.11 16.40
CA ASP A 436 9.77 6.40 15.85
C ASP A 436 8.45 6.88 16.47
N SER A 437 7.44 6.02 16.50
CA SER A 437 6.15 6.31 17.11
C SER A 437 6.28 6.64 18.61
N TRP A 438 7.09 5.86 19.33
CA TRP A 438 7.34 6.12 20.75
C TRP A 438 8.09 7.44 20.99
N MET A 439 9.11 7.74 20.18
CA MET A 439 9.87 9.00 20.28
C MET A 439 9.00 10.23 19.96
N LYS A 440 7.99 10.06 19.12
CA LYS A 440 6.99 11.09 18.81
C LYS A 440 5.86 11.21 19.84
N GLY A 441 5.91 10.46 20.93
CA GLY A 441 5.02 10.62 22.08
C GLY A 441 3.95 9.57 22.22
N MET A 442 3.86 8.59 21.34
CA MET A 442 2.89 7.51 21.45
C MET A 442 3.27 6.56 22.58
N ARG A 443 2.33 6.31 23.53
CA ARG A 443 2.60 5.57 24.77
C ARG A 443 1.59 4.46 25.05
N ASP A 444 0.50 4.40 24.30
CA ASP A 444 -0.63 3.50 24.52
C ASP A 444 -0.38 2.10 23.93
N PHE A 445 0.73 1.48 24.34
CA PHE A 445 1.09 0.10 24.04
C PHE A 445 2.09 -0.43 25.09
N ASP A 446 2.29 -1.75 25.14
CA ASP A 446 3.21 -2.39 26.09
C ASP A 446 4.67 -2.12 25.66
N VAL A 447 5.21 -1.02 26.16
CA VAL A 447 6.57 -0.54 25.83
C VAL A 447 7.65 -1.51 26.28
N ASN A 448 7.48 -2.20 27.42
CA ASN A 448 8.48 -3.13 27.93
C ASN A 448 8.54 -4.39 27.05
N LEU A 449 7.39 -4.93 26.70
CA LEU A 449 7.30 -6.08 25.79
C LEU A 449 7.81 -5.73 24.38
N ALA A 450 7.48 -4.54 23.88
CA ALA A 450 8.02 -4.06 22.61
C ALA A 450 9.54 -3.96 22.64
N TYR A 451 10.12 -3.43 23.74
CA TYR A 451 11.57 -3.36 23.91
C TYR A 451 12.22 -4.74 23.96
N GLU A 452 11.62 -5.68 24.72
CA GLU A 452 12.05 -7.09 24.77
C GLU A 452 12.08 -7.72 23.36
N ALA A 453 10.98 -7.57 22.61
CA ALA A 453 10.85 -8.13 21.26
C ALA A 453 11.90 -7.56 20.29
N MET A 454 12.11 -6.25 20.27
CA MET A 454 13.12 -5.59 19.47
C MET A 454 14.55 -6.04 19.85
N ARG A 455 14.82 -6.10 21.16
CA ARG A 455 16.11 -6.56 21.67
C ARG A 455 16.39 -8.01 21.28
N LYS A 456 15.36 -8.87 21.33
CA LYS A 456 15.45 -10.27 20.87
C LYS A 456 15.88 -10.33 19.41
N GLY A 457 15.22 -9.64 18.49
CA GLY A 457 15.62 -9.56 17.07
C GLY A 457 17.07 -9.12 16.89
N ALA A 458 17.51 -8.08 17.64
CA ALA A 458 18.83 -7.51 17.53
C ALA A 458 19.97 -8.35 18.18
N THR A 459 19.65 -9.33 19.06
CA THR A 459 20.68 -10.04 19.85
C THR A 459 20.66 -11.56 19.73
N THR A 460 19.64 -12.15 19.14
CA THR A 460 19.59 -13.59 18.90
C THR A 460 20.59 -13.98 17.79
N PRO A 461 21.36 -15.07 17.94
CA PRO A 461 22.24 -15.57 16.87
C PRO A 461 21.52 -15.84 15.56
N GLY A 462 22.19 -15.65 14.42
CA GLY A 462 21.58 -15.69 13.09
C GLY A 462 20.89 -17.02 12.75
N HIS A 463 21.49 -18.15 13.15
CA HIS A 463 20.89 -19.48 12.90
C HIS A 463 19.58 -19.76 13.69
N GLU A 464 19.27 -18.94 14.69
CA GLU A 464 18.02 -18.98 15.47
C GLU A 464 17.12 -17.75 15.20
N ASN A 465 17.55 -16.85 14.32
CA ASN A 465 16.94 -15.55 14.13
C ASN A 465 16.24 -15.47 12.78
N LEU A 466 14.92 -15.45 12.78
CA LEU A 466 14.13 -15.38 11.55
C LEU A 466 14.19 -14.01 10.87
N LEU A 467 14.48 -12.92 11.62
CA LEU A 467 14.50 -11.56 11.08
C LEU A 467 15.90 -11.16 10.60
N ARG A 468 16.96 -11.65 11.26
CA ARG A 468 18.37 -11.30 10.97
C ARG A 468 19.20 -12.58 10.80
N PRO A 469 19.07 -13.31 9.69
CA PRO A 469 19.80 -14.57 9.48
C PRO A 469 21.33 -14.41 9.51
N ASP A 470 21.83 -13.21 9.20
CA ASP A 470 23.27 -12.89 9.20
C ASP A 470 23.79 -12.34 10.54
N ASN A 471 22.99 -12.43 11.61
CA ASN A 471 23.29 -11.72 12.87
C ASN A 471 24.57 -12.21 13.54
N ASP A 472 25.02 -13.46 13.30
CA ASP A 472 26.29 -13.97 13.85
C ASP A 472 27.50 -13.17 13.33
N ASP A 473 27.58 -12.98 12.02
CA ASP A 473 28.64 -12.15 11.40
C ASP A 473 28.45 -10.67 11.74
N TYR A 474 27.23 -10.15 11.67
CA TYR A 474 26.93 -8.78 12.05
C TYR A 474 27.36 -8.44 13.50
N MET A 475 27.06 -9.32 14.45
CA MET A 475 27.42 -9.11 15.86
C MET A 475 28.92 -9.21 16.11
N THR A 476 29.61 -10.12 15.43
CA THR A 476 31.03 -10.42 15.69
C THR A 476 31.99 -9.56 14.88
N ARG A 477 31.65 -9.29 13.61
CA ARG A 477 32.50 -8.52 12.67
C ARG A 477 32.10 -7.04 12.60
N GLY A 478 30.84 -6.68 12.93
CA GLY A 478 30.26 -5.37 12.72
C GLY A 478 29.80 -5.12 11.28
N TYR A 479 29.81 -6.14 10.43
CA TYR A 479 29.32 -6.12 9.05
C TYR A 479 28.89 -7.53 8.62
N VAL A 480 28.10 -7.63 7.56
CA VAL A 480 27.71 -8.89 6.92
C VAL A 480 28.64 -9.14 5.71
N PRO A 481 29.38 -10.27 5.65
CA PRO A 481 30.24 -10.58 4.50
C PRO A 481 29.43 -11.07 3.31
N LEU A 482 29.88 -10.77 2.09
CA LEU A 482 29.34 -11.30 0.86
C LEU A 482 29.72 -12.78 0.71
N THR A 483 28.75 -13.69 0.65
CA THR A 483 28.97 -15.14 0.58
C THR A 483 28.56 -15.74 -0.77
N GLY A 484 27.69 -15.09 -1.55
CA GLY A 484 27.19 -15.58 -2.82
C GLY A 484 26.95 -14.47 -3.85
N GLU A 485 26.61 -14.86 -5.06
CA GLU A 485 26.37 -13.93 -6.20
C GLU A 485 25.09 -13.08 -5.99
N PHE A 486 24.08 -13.67 -5.37
CA PHE A 486 22.78 -13.02 -5.09
C PHE A 486 22.63 -12.63 -3.62
N ASP A 487 23.73 -12.47 -2.93
CA ASP A 487 23.75 -12.12 -1.52
C ASP A 487 23.61 -10.59 -1.34
N ASN A 488 22.66 -10.16 -0.54
CA ASN A 488 22.32 -8.76 -0.27
C ASN A 488 23.06 -8.20 0.97
N SER A 489 24.27 -8.65 1.23
CA SER A 489 25.02 -8.44 2.47
C SER A 489 25.13 -6.97 2.93
N VAL A 490 25.38 -6.04 1.99
CA VAL A 490 25.48 -4.60 2.32
C VAL A 490 24.10 -4.04 2.67
N SER A 491 23.08 -4.40 1.92
CA SER A 491 21.70 -3.95 2.16
C SER A 491 21.20 -4.45 3.52
N HIS A 492 21.34 -5.74 3.84
CA HIS A 492 21.04 -6.30 5.17
C HIS A 492 21.71 -5.50 6.29
N ALA A 493 23.03 -5.30 6.18
CA ALA A 493 23.77 -4.61 7.23
C ALA A 493 23.34 -3.15 7.40
N LEU A 494 23.04 -2.43 6.32
CA LEU A 494 22.58 -1.03 6.39
C LEU A 494 21.23 -0.93 7.10
N GLU A 495 20.30 -1.83 6.80
CA GLU A 495 19.02 -1.91 7.51
C GLU A 495 19.20 -2.23 9.00
N TYR A 496 20.11 -3.16 9.34
CA TYR A 496 20.41 -3.47 10.75
C TYR A 496 21.03 -2.26 11.48
N TYR A 497 21.87 -1.45 10.82
CA TYR A 497 22.45 -0.24 11.44
C TYR A 497 21.37 0.79 11.76
N ILE A 498 20.39 0.97 10.89
CA ILE A 498 19.25 1.87 11.10
C ILE A 498 18.41 1.38 12.28
N ALA A 499 18.08 0.09 12.30
CA ALA A 499 17.31 -0.54 13.38
C ALA A 499 18.05 -0.44 14.72
N ASP A 500 19.37 -0.72 14.75
CA ASP A 500 20.19 -0.61 15.96
C ASP A 500 20.33 0.86 16.43
N HIS A 501 20.40 1.84 15.50
CA HIS A 501 20.35 3.25 15.88
C HIS A 501 19.04 3.59 16.59
N ALA A 502 17.91 3.24 16.01
CA ALA A 502 16.60 3.46 16.61
C ALA A 502 16.50 2.79 17.99
N LEU A 503 16.89 1.51 18.08
CA LEU A 503 16.87 0.77 19.34
C LEU A 503 17.78 1.39 20.41
N SER A 504 18.95 1.92 20.01
CA SER A 504 19.86 2.63 20.93
C SER A 504 19.21 3.85 21.58
N ARG A 505 18.41 4.59 20.80
CA ARG A 505 17.66 5.77 21.26
C ARG A 505 16.60 5.39 22.29
N MET A 506 15.83 4.36 22.00
CA MET A 506 14.81 3.88 22.95
C MET A 506 15.45 3.31 24.22
N ALA A 507 16.54 2.53 24.09
CA ALA A 507 17.30 2.00 25.21
C ALA A 507 17.81 3.12 26.14
N GLU A 508 18.37 4.19 25.56
CA GLU A 508 18.83 5.36 26.34
C GLU A 508 17.67 6.01 27.10
N ALA A 509 16.55 6.23 26.43
CA ALA A 509 15.38 6.89 27.04
C ALA A 509 14.69 6.01 28.11
N LEU A 510 14.77 4.68 28.01
CA LEU A 510 14.28 3.73 29.03
C LEU A 510 15.30 3.45 30.13
N GLY A 511 16.54 3.98 30.04
CA GLY A 511 17.57 3.80 31.04
C GLY A 511 18.44 2.54 30.90
N HIS A 512 18.31 1.78 29.80
CA HIS A 512 19.12 0.60 29.49
C HIS A 512 20.50 1.02 28.90
N LYS A 513 21.39 1.54 29.75
CA LYS A 513 22.64 2.22 29.34
C LYS A 513 23.60 1.30 28.55
N ASP A 514 23.71 0.04 28.93
CA ASP A 514 24.62 -0.90 28.26
C ASP A 514 24.11 -1.26 26.85
N ASP A 515 22.82 -1.51 26.70
CA ASP A 515 22.19 -1.74 25.41
C ASP A 515 22.28 -0.49 24.53
N ALA A 516 22.03 0.70 25.08
CA ALA A 516 22.17 1.97 24.36
C ALA A 516 23.59 2.15 23.78
N LYS A 517 24.61 1.83 24.58
CA LYS A 517 26.01 1.87 24.14
C LYS A 517 26.35 0.80 23.09
N LEU A 518 25.81 -0.41 23.27
CA LEU A 518 26.00 -1.54 22.35
C LEU A 518 25.45 -1.21 20.97
N PHE A 519 24.15 -0.88 20.90
CA PHE A 519 23.45 -0.64 19.64
C PHE A 519 23.94 0.63 18.94
N ARG A 520 24.28 1.69 19.69
CA ARG A 520 24.92 2.88 19.11
C ARG A 520 26.26 2.55 18.45
N ARG A 521 27.09 1.69 19.07
CA ARG A 521 28.36 1.24 18.48
C ARG A 521 28.13 0.44 17.20
N ARG A 522 27.14 -0.51 17.22
CA ARG A 522 26.82 -1.32 16.05
C ARG A 522 26.32 -0.47 14.88
N SER A 523 25.45 0.50 15.13
CA SER A 523 24.89 1.35 14.08
C SER A 523 25.96 2.12 13.28
N MET A 524 27.18 2.23 13.82
CA MET A 524 28.31 2.88 13.14
C MET A 524 29.12 1.95 12.22
N GLY A 525 28.69 0.70 12.07
CA GLY A 525 29.38 -0.33 11.27
C GLY A 525 29.37 -0.07 9.75
N TYR A 526 28.50 0.79 9.23
CA TYR A 526 28.49 1.19 7.82
C TYR A 526 29.87 1.66 7.31
N LYS A 527 30.73 2.14 8.21
CA LYS A 527 32.09 2.60 7.90
C LYS A 527 32.99 1.49 7.33
N HIS A 528 32.72 0.22 7.65
CA HIS A 528 33.45 -0.93 7.11
C HIS A 528 33.33 -1.03 5.60
N TYR A 529 32.14 -0.73 5.06
CA TYR A 529 31.87 -0.87 3.64
C TYR A 529 32.41 0.27 2.76
N TYR A 530 32.77 1.42 3.35
CA TYR A 530 33.21 2.55 2.55
C TYR A 530 34.57 2.30 1.87
N SER A 531 34.58 2.30 0.54
CA SER A 531 35.80 2.18 -0.28
C SER A 531 36.27 3.56 -0.74
N PRO A 532 37.41 4.09 -0.23
CA PRO A 532 37.95 5.34 -0.72
C PRO A 532 38.33 5.34 -2.20
N GLU A 533 38.65 4.16 -2.75
CA GLU A 533 39.00 3.97 -4.16
C GLU A 533 37.80 4.30 -5.09
N TYR A 534 36.62 3.80 -4.75
CA TYR A 534 35.38 4.03 -5.52
C TYR A 534 34.56 5.21 -4.98
N GLY A 535 34.77 5.55 -3.70
CA GLY A 535 33.99 6.56 -2.99
C GLY A 535 32.53 6.15 -2.75
N THR A 536 32.25 4.86 -2.81
CA THR A 536 30.95 4.23 -2.55
C THR A 536 31.11 3.11 -1.52
N PHE A 537 30.01 2.55 -1.06
CA PHE A 537 30.05 1.28 -0.34
C PHE A 537 30.43 0.15 -1.30
N ARG A 538 31.15 -0.83 -0.77
CA ARG A 538 31.66 -1.97 -1.51
C ARG A 538 31.53 -3.23 -0.67
N PRO A 539 31.02 -4.34 -1.22
CA PRO A 539 30.88 -5.59 -0.47
C PRO A 539 32.22 -6.10 0.07
N ILE A 540 32.18 -6.73 1.25
CA ILE A 540 33.33 -7.33 1.93
C ILE A 540 33.20 -8.85 1.90
N LEU A 541 34.24 -9.55 1.44
CA LEU A 541 34.29 -10.99 1.39
C LEU A 541 34.52 -11.59 2.80
N PRO A 542 34.27 -12.91 3.03
CA PRO A 542 34.51 -13.57 4.31
C PRO A 542 35.94 -13.44 4.84
N ASN A 543 36.93 -13.26 3.95
CA ASN A 543 38.34 -13.03 4.31
C ASN A 543 38.66 -11.58 4.73
N GLY A 544 37.67 -10.71 4.82
CA GLY A 544 37.81 -9.31 5.21
C GLY A 544 38.27 -8.35 4.09
N LYS A 545 38.45 -8.83 2.87
CA LYS A 545 38.85 -8.00 1.73
C LYS A 545 37.60 -7.52 0.97
N PHE A 546 37.71 -6.34 0.37
CA PHE A 546 36.69 -5.87 -0.56
C PHE A 546 36.56 -6.78 -1.78
N LEU A 547 35.32 -6.92 -2.28
CA LEU A 547 35.04 -7.60 -3.55
C LEU A 547 35.85 -6.99 -4.70
N SER A 548 36.52 -7.81 -5.51
CA SER A 548 37.28 -7.38 -6.68
C SER A 548 37.22 -8.44 -7.78
N PRO A 549 36.92 -8.09 -9.04
CA PRO A 549 36.58 -6.71 -9.51
C PRO A 549 35.24 -6.22 -8.95
N PHE A 550 35.00 -4.90 -9.00
CA PHE A 550 33.78 -4.27 -8.51
C PHE A 550 33.33 -3.16 -9.48
N ASN A 551 32.06 -3.13 -9.82
CA ASN A 551 31.42 -2.05 -10.55
C ASN A 551 30.32 -1.40 -9.69
N PRO A 552 30.45 -0.13 -9.25
CA PRO A 552 29.49 0.52 -8.38
C PRO A 552 28.15 0.88 -9.04
N GLU A 553 28.08 0.80 -10.38
CA GLU A 553 26.86 1.05 -11.16
C GLU A 553 26.10 -0.23 -11.50
N LEU A 554 26.68 -1.39 -11.18
CA LEU A 554 26.02 -2.66 -11.41
C LEU A 554 24.87 -2.85 -10.43
N GLY A 555 23.72 -3.17 -10.94
CA GLY A 555 22.53 -3.51 -10.20
C GLY A 555 21.33 -2.67 -10.62
N ALA A 556 20.32 -3.39 -11.02
CA ALA A 556 18.96 -2.93 -11.21
C ALA A 556 18.05 -3.97 -10.58
N ASN A 557 16.78 -3.66 -10.49
CA ASN A 557 15.79 -4.61 -10.03
C ASN A 557 15.85 -5.90 -10.88
N PHE A 558 15.88 -7.06 -10.23
CA PHE A 558 15.97 -8.42 -10.85
C PHE A 558 17.27 -8.74 -11.62
N GLU A 559 18.33 -7.95 -11.47
CA GLU A 559 19.64 -8.28 -12.01
C GLU A 559 20.61 -8.77 -10.92
N PRO A 560 21.56 -9.65 -11.22
CA PRO A 560 22.58 -10.06 -10.27
C PRO A 560 23.38 -8.85 -9.77
N ASN A 561 23.29 -8.57 -8.47
CA ASN A 561 23.97 -7.45 -7.88
C ASN A 561 24.58 -7.84 -6.52
N PRO A 562 25.82 -8.33 -6.50
CA PRO A 562 26.44 -8.79 -5.26
C PRO A 562 26.46 -7.70 -4.19
N GLY A 563 25.76 -7.95 -3.09
CA GLY A 563 25.76 -7.12 -1.89
C GLY A 563 24.64 -6.08 -1.80
N PHE A 564 23.87 -5.85 -2.85
CA PHE A 564 22.83 -4.81 -2.89
C PHE A 564 21.49 -5.38 -3.36
N HIS A 565 20.44 -5.12 -2.62
CA HIS A 565 19.08 -5.49 -2.95
C HIS A 565 18.43 -4.40 -3.81
N GLU A 566 17.88 -4.78 -4.96
CA GLU A 566 17.11 -3.88 -5.84
C GLU A 566 17.80 -2.54 -6.11
N GLY A 567 19.09 -2.53 -6.33
CA GLY A 567 19.80 -1.28 -6.57
C GLY A 567 21.31 -1.47 -6.68
N SER A 568 22.03 -0.39 -6.87
CA SER A 568 23.47 -0.33 -7.02
C SER A 568 24.16 0.22 -5.76
N ALA A 569 25.48 0.23 -5.74
CA ALA A 569 26.23 0.88 -4.66
C ALA A 569 25.90 2.39 -4.54
N TRP A 570 25.47 3.04 -5.63
CA TRP A 570 25.06 4.44 -5.59
C TRP A 570 23.74 4.65 -4.85
N ASN A 571 22.78 3.75 -4.99
CA ASN A 571 21.48 3.80 -4.30
C ASN A 571 21.62 3.56 -2.78
N TYR A 572 22.70 2.86 -2.36
CA TYR A 572 22.91 2.55 -0.94
C TYR A 572 23.99 3.40 -0.25
N THR A 573 24.88 4.08 -0.99
CA THR A 573 26.04 4.77 -0.37
C THR A 573 25.65 5.92 0.57
N PHE A 574 24.54 6.61 0.33
CA PHE A 574 24.08 7.68 1.20
C PHE A 574 22.97 7.22 2.15
N TYR A 575 22.63 5.92 2.13
CA TYR A 575 21.60 5.34 2.98
C TYR A 575 22.10 5.09 4.41
N VAL A 576 22.49 6.17 5.08
CA VAL A 576 22.94 6.24 6.47
C VAL A 576 22.23 7.41 7.17
N PRO A 577 20.88 7.40 7.25
CA PRO A 577 20.10 8.55 7.72
C PRO A 577 20.47 8.98 9.16
N HIS A 578 20.98 8.05 9.95
CA HIS A 578 21.32 8.25 11.36
C HIS A 578 22.69 8.93 11.60
N ASP A 579 23.57 9.02 10.58
CA ASP A 579 24.90 9.69 10.75
C ASP A 579 25.37 10.38 9.46
N ILE A 580 24.55 11.22 8.84
CA ILE A 580 24.93 11.99 7.64
C ILE A 580 26.20 12.82 7.86
N PRO A 581 26.38 13.54 9.00
CA PRO A 581 27.66 14.24 9.26
C PRO A 581 28.87 13.30 9.36
N GLY A 582 28.70 12.10 9.91
CA GLY A 582 29.73 11.07 9.99
C GLY A 582 30.13 10.53 8.63
N LEU A 583 29.13 10.21 7.79
CA LEU A 583 29.35 9.80 6.41
C LEU A 583 30.09 10.90 5.61
N ALA A 584 29.71 12.16 5.77
CA ALA A 584 30.36 13.26 5.11
C ALA A 584 31.87 13.38 5.55
N ARG A 585 32.15 13.18 6.84
CA ARG A 585 33.57 13.11 7.30
C ARG A 585 34.33 11.94 6.67
N LEU A 586 33.70 10.79 6.58
CA LEU A 586 34.25 9.57 5.96
C LEU A 586 34.59 9.81 4.47
N MET A 587 33.76 10.56 3.76
CA MET A 587 33.94 10.94 2.36
C MET A 587 35.00 12.07 2.17
N GLY A 588 35.56 12.60 3.24
CA GLY A 588 36.56 13.66 3.20
C GLY A 588 36.02 15.08 3.32
N GLY A 589 34.87 15.24 3.92
CA GLY A 589 34.24 16.49 4.32
C GLY A 589 33.03 16.92 3.49
N ARG A 590 32.39 17.99 3.98
CA ARG A 590 31.14 18.54 3.41
C ARG A 590 31.16 18.69 1.88
N GLN A 591 32.17 19.35 1.33
CA GLN A 591 32.19 19.68 -0.09
C GLN A 591 32.25 18.43 -0.96
N LYS A 592 33.01 17.41 -0.54
CA LYS A 592 33.10 16.14 -1.26
C LYS A 592 31.78 15.37 -1.18
N PHE A 593 31.13 15.38 -0.02
CA PHE A 593 29.79 14.77 0.16
C PHE A 593 28.76 15.43 -0.76
N VAL A 594 28.65 16.78 -0.70
CA VAL A 594 27.67 17.53 -1.51
C VAL A 594 27.90 17.31 -3.01
N ASN A 595 29.18 17.38 -3.46
CA ASN A 595 29.49 17.16 -4.88
C ASN A 595 29.16 15.73 -5.33
N LYS A 596 29.44 14.74 -4.48
CA LYS A 596 29.16 13.34 -4.79
C LYS A 596 27.65 13.06 -4.78
N LEU A 597 26.90 13.59 -3.83
CA LEU A 597 25.45 13.50 -3.81
C LEU A 597 24.81 14.19 -5.02
N GLN A 598 25.32 15.36 -5.41
CA GLN A 598 24.85 16.04 -6.62
C GLN A 598 25.13 15.20 -7.89
N HIS A 599 26.28 14.52 -7.95
CA HIS A 599 26.63 13.63 -9.05
C HIS A 599 25.60 12.49 -9.23
N VAL A 600 25.03 11.95 -8.15
CA VAL A 600 23.99 10.92 -8.23
C VAL A 600 22.79 11.40 -9.06
N PHE A 601 22.37 12.64 -8.86
CA PHE A 601 21.26 13.25 -9.62
C PHE A 601 21.68 13.64 -11.05
N ASP A 602 22.86 14.26 -11.21
CA ASP A 602 23.32 14.76 -12.50
C ASP A 602 23.65 13.63 -13.48
N ALA A 603 24.09 12.47 -12.98
CA ALA A 603 24.42 11.29 -13.75
C ALA A 603 23.22 10.33 -13.95
N GLY A 604 22.05 10.64 -13.37
CA GLY A 604 20.87 9.77 -13.47
C GLY A 604 21.00 8.46 -12.69
N LEU A 605 21.78 8.44 -11.61
CA LEU A 605 21.99 7.27 -10.74
C LEU A 605 20.99 7.19 -9.59
N TYR A 606 20.20 8.26 -9.40
CA TYR A 606 19.12 8.31 -8.42
C TYR A 606 17.89 7.54 -8.96
N ASP A 607 17.35 6.65 -8.15
CA ASP A 607 16.12 5.93 -8.47
C ASP A 607 14.94 6.47 -7.64
N PRO A 608 14.03 7.26 -8.21
CA PRO A 608 12.84 7.73 -7.51
C PRO A 608 11.81 6.62 -7.26
N ALA A 609 12.01 5.45 -7.83
CA ALA A 609 11.06 4.34 -7.87
C ALA A 609 11.33 3.28 -6.81
N ASN A 610 12.43 3.39 -6.05
CA ASN A 610 12.80 2.41 -5.03
C ASN A 610 13.28 3.05 -3.72
N GLU A 611 13.11 2.34 -2.62
CA GLU A 611 13.19 2.82 -1.24
C GLU A 611 14.59 3.27 -0.80
N PRO A 612 15.70 2.65 -1.19
CA PRO A 612 17.00 2.91 -0.58
C PRO A 612 17.47 4.36 -0.69
N ASP A 613 17.11 5.04 -1.78
CA ASP A 613 17.58 6.40 -2.04
C ASP A 613 16.49 7.47 -2.14
N ILE A 614 15.20 7.14 -1.90
CA ILE A 614 14.10 8.12 -1.95
C ILE A 614 14.32 9.34 -1.03
N ALA A 615 15.08 9.19 0.03
CA ALA A 615 15.40 10.27 0.96
C ALA A 615 16.59 11.16 0.51
N TYR A 616 17.34 10.79 -0.53
CA TYR A 616 18.55 11.51 -0.97
C TYR A 616 18.32 12.99 -1.29
N PRO A 617 17.20 13.42 -1.88
CA PRO A 617 16.95 14.84 -2.14
C PRO A 617 17.01 15.72 -0.90
N TYR A 618 16.75 15.15 0.29
CA TYR A 618 16.72 15.90 1.56
C TYR A 618 18.09 16.04 2.22
N LEU A 619 19.08 15.26 1.83
CA LEU A 619 20.38 15.19 2.52
C LEU A 619 21.21 16.46 2.40
N PHE A 620 20.97 17.30 1.40
CA PHE A 620 21.62 18.60 1.26
C PHE A 620 21.30 19.53 2.43
N SER A 621 20.12 19.43 3.03
CA SER A 621 19.66 20.26 4.15
C SER A 621 20.42 20.03 5.46
N TYR A 622 21.26 18.99 5.55
CA TYR A 622 22.21 18.82 6.65
C TYR A 622 23.36 19.84 6.60
N PHE A 623 23.54 20.55 5.49
CA PHE A 623 24.65 21.45 5.26
C PHE A 623 24.19 22.87 4.97
N LYS A 624 24.46 23.80 5.90
CA LYS A 624 24.05 25.21 5.80
C LYS A 624 24.49 25.81 4.46
N GLY A 625 23.54 26.40 3.71
CA GLY A 625 23.76 27.04 2.42
C GLY A 625 23.55 26.08 1.22
N GLU A 626 23.23 24.78 1.46
CA GLU A 626 22.92 23.81 0.42
C GLU A 626 21.42 23.45 0.40
N GLU A 627 20.63 23.96 1.33
CA GLU A 627 19.20 23.64 1.53
C GLU A 627 18.35 23.95 0.28
N TRP A 628 18.79 24.91 -0.52
CA TRP A 628 18.14 25.25 -1.78
C TRP A 628 18.13 24.08 -2.78
N ARG A 629 19.12 23.17 -2.72
CA ARG A 629 19.19 21.99 -3.58
C ARG A 629 18.05 21.01 -3.24
N THR A 630 17.82 20.78 -1.95
CA THR A 630 16.66 19.99 -1.47
C THR A 630 15.36 20.57 -2.04
N GLN A 631 15.15 21.88 -1.88
CA GLN A 631 13.92 22.54 -2.31
C GLN A 631 13.73 22.49 -3.83
N LYS A 632 14.80 22.63 -4.60
CA LYS A 632 14.79 22.49 -6.05
C LYS A 632 14.44 21.06 -6.48
N LEU A 633 15.21 20.08 -5.98
CA LEU A 633 15.07 18.68 -6.36
C LEU A 633 13.70 18.10 -6.01
N THR A 634 13.19 18.35 -4.81
CA THR A 634 11.87 17.87 -4.41
C THR A 634 10.76 18.38 -5.32
N ARG A 635 10.82 19.66 -5.74
CA ARG A 635 9.85 20.21 -6.70
C ARG A 635 9.99 19.63 -8.10
N GLU A 636 11.23 19.45 -8.57
CA GLU A 636 11.49 18.86 -9.90
C GLU A 636 11.01 17.39 -9.95
N LEU A 637 11.27 16.62 -8.91
CA LEU A 637 10.84 15.23 -8.80
C LEU A 637 9.31 15.10 -8.70
N LEU A 638 8.65 15.95 -7.89
CA LEU A 638 7.19 16.02 -7.83
C LEU A 638 6.60 16.30 -9.20
N ALA A 639 7.10 17.34 -9.89
CA ALA A 639 6.57 17.72 -11.20
C ALA A 639 6.81 16.67 -12.29
N LYS A 640 7.91 15.90 -12.19
CA LYS A 640 8.29 14.91 -13.19
C LYS A 640 7.58 13.57 -13.01
N HIS A 641 7.42 13.11 -11.76
CA HIS A 641 7.05 11.74 -11.46
C HIS A 641 5.65 11.57 -10.87
N TYR A 642 5.08 12.65 -10.27
CA TYR A 642 3.77 12.59 -9.62
C TYR A 642 2.73 13.37 -10.42
N THR A 643 1.96 12.65 -11.22
CA THR A 643 0.96 13.23 -12.12
C THR A 643 -0.41 12.57 -11.93
N THR A 644 -1.43 13.05 -12.64
CA THR A 644 -2.78 12.46 -12.62
C THR A 644 -2.98 11.34 -13.64
N GLN A 645 -1.92 10.93 -14.32
CA GLN A 645 -1.98 9.88 -15.34
C GLN A 645 -1.88 8.46 -14.72
N PRO A 646 -2.28 7.39 -15.43
CA PRO A 646 -2.13 6.02 -14.94
C PRO A 646 -0.69 5.62 -14.56
N ASN A 647 0.32 6.21 -15.19
CA ASN A 647 1.74 6.06 -14.85
C ASN A 647 2.25 7.21 -13.95
N GLY A 648 1.39 7.84 -13.17
CA GLY A 648 1.65 9.06 -12.42
C GLY A 648 2.31 8.85 -11.06
N ILE A 649 3.00 7.72 -10.84
CA ILE A 649 3.91 7.45 -9.72
C ILE A 649 5.20 6.83 -10.27
N PRO A 650 6.36 7.00 -9.61
CA PRO A 650 7.65 6.64 -10.19
C PRO A 650 7.91 5.14 -10.29
N GLY A 651 7.30 4.30 -9.49
CA GLY A 651 7.46 2.85 -9.42
C GLY A 651 6.29 2.19 -8.73
N ASN A 652 6.52 1.01 -8.16
CA ASN A 652 5.54 0.39 -7.27
C ASN A 652 5.14 1.38 -6.19
N GLU A 653 3.87 1.41 -5.86
CA GLU A 653 3.34 2.35 -4.85
C GLU A 653 3.83 2.01 -3.43
N ASP A 654 4.13 0.72 -3.20
CA ASP A 654 4.67 0.14 -1.99
C ASP A 654 3.89 0.51 -0.73
N THR A 655 2.61 0.15 -0.79
CA THR A 655 1.63 0.28 0.30
C THR A 655 1.59 1.66 0.97
N GLY A 656 1.74 2.71 0.17
CA GLY A 656 1.69 4.10 0.61
C GLY A 656 3.03 4.82 0.66
N THR A 657 4.17 4.15 0.43
CA THR A 657 5.51 4.74 0.59
C THR A 657 5.77 5.84 -0.43
N MET A 658 5.51 5.60 -1.73
CA MET A 658 5.67 6.61 -2.77
C MET A 658 4.70 7.77 -2.57
N SER A 659 3.47 7.49 -2.21
CA SER A 659 2.46 8.52 -1.92
C SER A 659 2.82 9.34 -0.67
N ALA A 660 3.31 8.72 0.40
CA ALA A 660 3.74 9.43 1.60
C ALA A 660 4.93 10.36 1.32
N TRP A 661 5.86 9.96 0.45
CA TRP A 661 6.95 10.82 0.00
C TRP A 661 6.42 12.08 -0.69
N ALA A 662 5.45 11.92 -1.62
CA ALA A 662 4.83 13.03 -2.30
C ALA A 662 4.07 13.95 -1.33
N ILE A 663 3.24 13.39 -0.44
CA ILE A 663 2.45 14.13 0.55
C ILE A 663 3.35 14.98 1.44
N PHE A 664 4.40 14.39 2.04
CA PHE A 664 5.34 15.13 2.87
C PHE A 664 6.06 16.22 2.08
N SER A 665 6.55 15.90 0.88
CA SER A 665 7.21 16.88 0.00
C SER A 665 6.29 18.07 -0.32
N MET A 666 5.01 17.79 -0.64
CA MET A 666 4.01 18.80 -0.96
C MET A 666 3.60 19.64 0.26
N MET A 667 3.68 19.08 1.47
CA MET A 667 3.46 19.81 2.72
C MET A 667 4.67 20.64 3.18
N GLY A 668 5.87 20.32 2.67
CA GLY A 668 7.08 21.09 2.94
C GLY A 668 7.99 20.55 4.04
N PHE A 669 7.89 19.27 4.41
CA PHE A 669 8.81 18.61 5.34
C PHE A 669 8.86 17.11 5.12
N TYR A 670 9.92 16.41 5.59
CA TYR A 670 10.11 14.97 5.38
C TYR A 670 10.81 14.31 6.59
N PRO A 671 10.38 13.11 7.05
CA PRO A 671 11.02 12.37 8.14
C PRO A 671 12.22 11.57 7.62
N ASN A 672 13.42 12.15 7.65
CA ASN A 672 14.59 11.51 7.01
C ASN A 672 15.19 10.34 7.79
N CYS A 673 15.03 10.29 9.11
CA CYS A 673 15.65 9.26 9.95
C CYS A 673 14.61 8.61 10.86
N PRO A 674 14.07 7.44 10.49
CA PRO A 674 13.14 6.69 11.33
C PRO A 674 13.77 6.37 12.70
N GLY A 675 13.01 6.60 13.77
CA GLY A 675 13.49 6.52 15.16
C GLY A 675 14.02 7.84 15.72
N ASP A 676 14.30 8.84 14.89
CA ASP A 676 14.56 10.22 15.31
C ASP A 676 13.31 11.07 15.11
N PRO A 677 12.78 11.74 16.15
CA PRO A 677 11.55 12.53 16.03
C PRO A 677 11.79 13.87 15.34
N THR A 678 12.42 13.85 14.16
CA THR A 678 12.80 15.04 13.42
C THR A 678 12.25 15.03 11.99
N TYR A 679 12.15 16.23 11.42
CA TYR A 679 11.81 16.45 10.02
C TYR A 679 12.80 17.38 9.36
N ILE A 680 13.04 17.18 8.07
CA ILE A 680 13.79 18.10 7.21
C ILE A 680 12.79 18.98 6.46
N LEU A 681 12.98 20.30 6.51
CA LEU A 681 12.15 21.26 5.78
C LEU A 681 12.51 21.31 4.30
N THR A 682 11.48 21.40 3.46
CA THR A 682 11.55 21.69 2.03
C THR A 682 10.49 22.72 1.65
N ALA A 683 10.48 23.18 0.41
CA ALA A 683 9.47 24.16 -0.04
C ALA A 683 8.14 23.46 -0.36
N PRO A 684 7.05 23.78 0.36
CA PRO A 684 5.73 23.25 0.06
C PRO A 684 5.21 23.70 -1.30
N VAL A 685 4.14 23.06 -1.78
CA VAL A 685 3.47 23.43 -3.05
C VAL A 685 2.13 24.11 -2.85
N PHE A 686 1.62 24.15 -1.63
CA PHE A 686 0.35 24.78 -1.25
C PHE A 686 0.60 26.05 -0.44
N ASP A 687 -0.27 27.05 -0.57
CA ASP A 687 -0.19 28.27 0.22
C ASP A 687 -0.56 28.02 1.68
N ARG A 688 -1.40 27.03 1.93
CA ARG A 688 -1.80 26.61 3.27
C ARG A 688 -2.12 25.12 3.30
N VAL A 689 -1.66 24.44 4.38
CA VAL A 689 -2.06 23.07 4.72
C VAL A 689 -2.57 23.08 6.16
N THR A 690 -3.74 22.50 6.39
CA THR A 690 -4.31 22.34 7.74
C THR A 690 -4.46 20.85 8.03
N ILE A 691 -3.80 20.37 9.07
CA ILE A 691 -3.86 18.99 9.56
C ILE A 691 -4.67 18.99 10.86
N ASP A 692 -5.74 18.21 10.92
CA ASP A 692 -6.53 18.02 12.15
C ASP A 692 -5.77 17.03 13.05
N LEU A 693 -5.29 17.52 14.19
CA LEU A 693 -4.60 16.72 15.19
C LEU A 693 -5.62 16.09 16.15
N GLN A 694 -5.42 14.81 16.44
CA GLN A 694 -6.33 14.05 17.32
C GLN A 694 -6.11 14.46 18.78
N PRO A 695 -7.17 14.91 19.51
CA PRO A 695 -7.03 15.48 20.85
C PRO A 695 -6.55 14.49 21.90
N ASP A 696 -6.74 13.18 21.70
CA ASP A 696 -6.27 12.14 22.63
C ASP A 696 -4.74 11.97 22.57
N PHE A 697 -4.10 12.44 21.50
CA PHE A 697 -2.66 12.29 21.26
C PHE A 697 -1.92 13.63 21.28
N TYR A 698 -2.59 14.73 20.91
CA TYR A 698 -1.96 16.05 20.77
C TYR A 698 -2.67 17.14 21.55
N LYS A 699 -1.89 18.09 22.08
CA LYS A 699 -2.44 19.24 22.82
C LYS A 699 -3.14 20.24 21.91
N GLN A 700 -2.60 20.46 20.71
CA GLN A 700 -3.21 21.32 19.70
C GLN A 700 -4.26 20.52 18.91
N ARG A 701 -5.31 21.20 18.48
CA ARG A 701 -6.34 20.58 17.64
C ARG A 701 -5.97 20.56 16.16
N GLN A 702 -5.06 21.44 15.76
CA GLN A 702 -4.62 21.58 14.37
C GLN A 702 -3.14 21.94 14.31
N LEU A 703 -2.50 21.44 13.26
CA LEU A 703 -1.22 21.95 12.76
C LEU A 703 -1.51 22.70 11.45
N VAL A 704 -1.19 23.98 11.43
CA VAL A 704 -1.34 24.83 10.24
C VAL A 704 0.03 25.15 9.66
N ILE A 705 0.23 24.81 8.40
CA ILE A 705 1.41 25.16 7.62
C ILE A 705 1.01 26.33 6.71
N GLU A 706 1.63 27.48 6.88
CA GLU A 706 1.39 28.69 6.08
C GLU A 706 2.61 28.97 5.20
N ALA A 707 2.37 29.07 3.91
CA ALA A 707 3.40 29.25 2.92
C ALA A 707 2.89 30.13 1.74
N PRO A 708 2.45 31.38 2.01
CA PRO A 708 1.93 32.25 0.97
C PRO A 708 2.98 32.52 -0.10
N GLY A 709 2.65 32.27 -1.37
CA GLY A 709 3.58 32.34 -2.50
C GLY A 709 4.34 31.04 -2.78
N ALA A 710 4.01 29.93 -2.12
CA ALA A 710 4.60 28.62 -2.37
C ALA A 710 4.34 28.11 -3.80
N THR A 711 3.27 28.55 -4.44
CA THR A 711 2.91 28.21 -5.82
C THR A 711 3.83 28.82 -6.88
N GLU A 712 4.68 29.78 -6.51
CA GLU A 712 5.63 30.39 -7.43
C GLU A 712 6.80 29.43 -7.76
N SER A 713 7.15 29.30 -9.02
CA SER A 713 8.15 28.33 -9.51
C SER A 713 9.57 28.55 -8.97
N LYS A 714 9.86 29.71 -8.39
CA LYS A 714 11.17 30.08 -7.83
C LYS A 714 11.11 30.37 -6.33
N ALA A 715 10.09 29.89 -5.62
CA ALA A 715 9.97 30.13 -4.19
C ALA A 715 11.01 29.31 -3.41
N TYR A 716 12.06 29.98 -2.93
CA TYR A 716 13.02 29.40 -1.99
C TYR A 716 12.75 29.94 -0.59
N ILE A 717 12.81 29.09 0.40
CA ILE A 717 12.59 29.46 1.80
C ILE A 717 13.70 30.42 2.24
N LYS A 718 13.31 31.61 2.65
CA LYS A 718 14.15 32.61 3.30
C LYS A 718 14.18 32.41 4.82
N ARG A 719 13.03 32.12 5.41
CA ARG A 719 12.83 31.89 6.84
C ARG A 719 11.75 30.83 7.06
N ALA A 720 11.92 30.03 8.11
CA ALA A 720 10.90 29.15 8.63
C ALA A 720 10.69 29.44 10.12
N LEU A 721 9.42 29.50 10.56
CA LEU A 721 9.05 29.76 11.95
C LEU A 721 8.16 28.63 12.47
N ILE A 722 8.45 28.13 13.68
CA ILE A 722 7.56 27.25 14.44
C ILE A 722 6.91 28.11 15.54
N GLY A 723 5.60 28.32 15.43
CA GLY A 723 4.92 29.39 16.17
C GLY A 723 5.52 30.75 15.80
N GLU A 724 6.09 31.46 16.79
CA GLU A 724 6.78 32.74 16.60
C GLU A 724 8.31 32.58 16.50
N LYS A 725 8.84 31.38 16.73
CA LYS A 725 10.29 31.13 16.82
C LYS A 725 10.87 30.80 15.46
N GLU A 726 11.79 31.64 14.98
CA GLU A 726 12.58 31.37 13.77
C GLU A 726 13.49 30.17 13.94
N GLN A 727 13.49 29.28 12.96
CA GLN A 727 14.35 28.10 12.94
C GLN A 727 15.71 28.45 12.31
N ARG A 728 16.79 28.09 13.01
CA ARG A 728 18.16 28.28 12.53
C ARG A 728 18.66 27.11 11.68
N SER A 729 17.95 26.00 11.71
CA SER A 729 18.21 24.76 10.98
C SER A 729 16.99 24.37 10.19
N PHE A 730 17.19 23.73 9.05
CA PHE A 730 16.13 23.07 8.28
C PHE A 730 15.79 21.69 8.84
N ILE A 731 16.41 21.28 9.94
CA ILE A 731 16.03 20.07 10.70
C ILE A 731 15.29 20.54 11.95
N ILE A 732 14.03 20.11 12.09
CA ILE A 732 13.12 20.51 13.17
C ILE A 732 12.63 19.30 13.96
N ASN A 733 12.19 19.50 15.21
CA ASN A 733 11.65 18.44 16.04
C ASN A 733 10.13 18.32 15.90
N HIS A 734 9.64 17.09 15.91
CA HIS A 734 8.22 16.77 15.92
C HIS A 734 7.47 17.44 17.07
N SER A 735 8.02 17.34 18.30
CA SER A 735 7.40 17.91 19.50
C SER A 735 7.26 19.43 19.43
N ASP A 736 8.26 20.13 18.90
CA ASP A 736 8.20 21.58 18.72
C ASP A 736 7.08 21.96 17.75
N LEU A 737 7.02 21.22 16.62
CA LEU A 737 6.02 21.44 15.56
C LEU A 737 4.59 21.26 16.06
N VAL A 738 4.27 20.07 16.63
CA VAL A 738 2.89 19.75 17.04
C VAL A 738 2.46 20.54 18.28
N ASN A 739 3.36 20.89 19.19
CA ASN A 739 3.04 21.72 20.35
C ASN A 739 2.78 23.19 19.99
N ALA A 740 3.49 23.74 19.00
CA ALA A 740 3.24 25.08 18.49
C ALA A 740 1.95 25.15 17.62
N GLY A 741 1.62 24.05 16.92
CA GLY A 741 0.46 23.99 16.03
C GLY A 741 0.55 24.88 14.79
N ARG A 742 1.72 25.46 14.52
CA ARG A 742 1.93 26.34 13.37
C ARG A 742 3.36 26.25 12.84
N LEU A 743 3.50 26.12 11.52
CA LEU A 743 4.74 26.25 10.76
C LEU A 743 4.52 27.32 9.69
N THR A 744 5.37 28.34 9.64
CA THR A 744 5.24 29.44 8.65
C THR A 744 6.51 29.50 7.81
N PHE A 745 6.34 29.56 6.50
CA PHE A 745 7.41 29.77 5.53
C PHE A 745 7.34 31.19 4.95
N GLU A 746 8.47 31.86 4.90
CA GLU A 746 8.68 33.12 4.16
C GLU A 746 9.65 32.82 3.02
N PHE A 747 9.30 33.21 1.80
CA PHE A 747 10.11 32.97 0.61
C PHE A 747 10.99 34.17 0.23
N ALA A 748 12.11 33.89 -0.43
CA ALA A 748 12.93 34.92 -1.06
C ALA A 748 12.18 35.49 -2.27
N GLN A 749 12.19 36.81 -2.41
CA GLN A 749 11.61 37.52 -3.57
C GLN A 749 12.46 37.31 -4.82
#